data_6f54dc9332829e9cc2d103c533b6c17a
#
_entry.id   6f54dc9332829e9cc2d103c533b6c17a
#
_cell.length_a   1.000
_cell.length_b   1.000
_cell.length_c   1.000
_cell.angle_alpha   90.00
_cell.angle_beta   90.00
_cell.angle_gamma   90.00
#
_symmetry.space_group_name_H-M   'P 1'
#
loop_
_entity.id
_entity.type
_entity.pdbx_description
1 polymer ?
#
loop_
_entity_poly.entity_id
_entity_poly.type
_entity_poly.pdbx_seq_one_letter_code
_entity_poly.pdbx_strand_id
1 'polypeptide(L)'
;MFVFAVGLLIEGYTHGVLGENSADEPAATPKAAAAPAAVTGGGPVIQVTGSRETSYALPARTVALSFDDGPDPAWTPRILAVLRRYHVPATFFLVGAHAASYPGLVKAELRYGDEVGSHTYTHANLATAGWRESLELTLTQNALSGAAGIRTRLLRMPFSSEPDAMTEADWRAAAEAGRDGYFVVFTSLDTRDWARPGVARIVAAASPQHGQGAIIMFHDGGGNRAQTLAALPQIITRLRAEGYRFSTVTGALGLPAGDVPATASQRLVGTTLVWTQQAADHIIGALAVVLIAASVLTVLRVVLLIGFARAHRRRARRQAGRRPGYFPDVSVVVPAYNEATGIAATVTSMATSRYRGRIEVIVVDDGSTDGTAAVARSLRLPYLRVITQVNTGKPGALSHGISAARSDILVLVDGDTIFQPDTLDHLIAPLAARDVGAVSGNTKVANRRGLLGGWQHLEYVMGFNLDRRLFDMLGTIPTVPGAIGAFRRVALDWVGGISTDTLAEDTDLTMSLCRSPWRVVYAPDALAWTEAPSTLGQLWRQRYRWSYGTMQAMWKHRRSVIESGQSGRFGRYCLTYLALFHVLLPLIAPVVDVFSVYGLVFLNPVKVALFWLSFTAIQALAGGYALRLDGERLRSLWLLPLQQVVYRQLMYLVTIQSVITALLGTRQRWQVIRRVGVFADQRVGSEAGRA
;
A
#
# COMPACT_ATOMS: atom_id res chain seq x y z
N MET A 1 -3.06 7.33 19.75
CA MET A 1 -2.41 6.14 19.19
C MET A 1 -2.86 4.83 19.88
N PHE A 2 -2.84 4.72 21.20
CA PHE A 2 -3.24 3.47 21.89
C PHE A 2 -4.68 3.03 21.58
N VAL A 3 -5.67 3.90 21.71
CA VAL A 3 -7.09 3.62 21.40
C VAL A 3 -7.26 3.20 19.93
N PHE A 4 -6.50 3.81 19.03
CA PHE A 4 -6.51 3.46 17.61
C PHE A 4 -5.95 2.06 17.34
N ALA A 5 -4.82 1.70 17.98
CA ALA A 5 -4.24 0.36 17.86
C ALA A 5 -5.18 -0.72 18.42
N VAL A 6 -5.83 -0.44 19.55
CA VAL A 6 -6.86 -1.33 20.15
C VAL A 6 -8.05 -1.48 19.18
N GLY A 7 -8.50 -0.40 18.54
CA GLY A 7 -9.58 -0.46 17.57
C GLY A 7 -9.25 -1.34 16.36
N LEU A 8 -8.05 -1.19 15.79
CA LEU A 8 -7.58 -2.05 14.70
C LEU A 8 -7.44 -3.52 15.12
N LEU A 9 -7.04 -3.79 16.35
CA LEU A 9 -6.96 -5.15 16.87
C LEU A 9 -8.36 -5.78 17.07
N ILE A 10 -9.31 -5.00 17.60
CA ILE A 10 -10.71 -5.46 17.77
C ILE A 10 -11.32 -5.70 16.39
N GLU A 11 -11.11 -4.80 15.46
CA GLU A 11 -11.63 -4.92 14.10
C GLU A 11 -10.99 -6.11 13.36
N GLY A 12 -9.67 -6.29 13.49
CA GLY A 12 -8.95 -7.45 12.95
C GLY A 12 -9.44 -8.77 13.57
N TYR A 13 -9.66 -8.81 14.87
CA TYR A 13 -10.28 -9.94 15.56
C TYR A 13 -11.68 -10.22 15.00
N THR A 14 -12.50 -9.18 14.86
CA THR A 14 -13.87 -9.29 14.34
C THR A 14 -13.88 -9.87 12.92
N HIS A 15 -13.08 -9.34 12.01
CA HIS A 15 -13.03 -9.82 10.62
C HIS A 15 -12.41 -11.21 10.47
N GLY A 16 -11.36 -11.51 11.22
CA GLY A 16 -10.71 -12.82 11.19
C GLY A 16 -11.65 -13.93 11.67
N VAL A 17 -12.33 -13.71 12.78
CA VAL A 17 -13.22 -14.73 13.40
C VAL A 17 -14.56 -14.81 12.70
N LEU A 18 -15.16 -13.66 12.30
CA LEU A 18 -16.41 -13.67 11.50
C LEU A 18 -16.23 -14.38 10.16
N GLY A 19 -15.08 -14.21 9.51
CA GLY A 19 -14.76 -14.90 8.25
C GLY A 19 -14.65 -16.42 8.40
N GLU A 20 -14.17 -16.90 9.54
CA GLU A 20 -14.08 -18.32 9.87
C GLU A 20 -15.47 -18.90 10.27
N ASN A 21 -16.30 -18.12 10.99
CA ASN A 21 -17.58 -18.54 11.52
C ASN A 21 -18.74 -18.40 10.52
N SER A 22 -18.54 -17.72 9.38
CA SER A 22 -19.56 -17.58 8.33
C SER A 22 -19.69 -18.81 7.42
N ALA A 23 -18.96 -19.88 7.69
CA ALA A 23 -19.15 -21.16 7.00
C ALA A 23 -20.46 -21.78 7.45
N ASP A 24 -21.25 -22.27 6.49
CA ASP A 24 -22.57 -22.90 6.68
C ASP A 24 -22.59 -23.80 7.90
N GLU A 25 -23.62 -23.65 8.73
CA GLU A 25 -23.86 -24.51 9.87
C GLU A 25 -23.83 -25.99 9.42
N PRO A 26 -22.95 -26.84 9.97
CA PRO A 26 -22.97 -28.24 9.59
C PRO A 26 -24.32 -28.82 10.01
N ALA A 27 -25.02 -29.48 9.10
CA ALA A 27 -26.31 -30.14 9.39
C ALA A 27 -26.15 -30.97 10.67
N ALA A 28 -26.95 -30.63 11.67
CA ALA A 28 -26.89 -31.28 12.96
C ALA A 28 -27.05 -32.80 12.79
N THR A 29 -25.97 -33.54 13.00
CA THR A 29 -26.08 -35.00 13.15
C THR A 29 -26.71 -35.25 14.51
N PRO A 30 -27.79 -36.03 14.60
CA PRO A 30 -28.39 -36.38 15.87
C PRO A 30 -27.36 -37.07 16.77
N LYS A 31 -26.82 -36.34 17.76
CA LYS A 31 -26.01 -36.91 18.83
C LYS A 31 -26.93 -37.13 20.05
N ALA A 32 -26.62 -38.13 20.86
CA ALA A 32 -27.34 -38.32 22.11
C ALA A 32 -27.31 -37.04 22.92
N ALA A 33 -28.48 -36.50 23.30
CA ALA A 33 -28.60 -35.25 24.03
C ALA A 33 -27.86 -35.34 25.36
N ALA A 34 -26.87 -34.43 25.55
CA ALA A 34 -26.13 -34.33 26.81
C ALA A 34 -26.80 -33.38 27.82
N ALA A 35 -27.85 -32.67 27.39
CA ALA A 35 -28.61 -31.80 28.28
C ALA A 35 -29.50 -32.60 29.25
N PRO A 36 -29.69 -32.11 30.49
CA PRO A 36 -30.60 -32.74 31.46
C PRO A 36 -32.01 -32.93 30.90
N ALA A 37 -32.69 -34.01 31.32
CA ALA A 37 -34.06 -34.31 30.86
C ALA A 37 -35.06 -33.16 31.16
N ALA A 38 -34.83 -32.39 32.20
CA ALA A 38 -35.66 -31.22 32.54
C ALA A 38 -35.50 -30.10 31.47
N VAL A 39 -34.40 -30.07 30.75
CA VAL A 39 -34.10 -29.11 29.67
C VAL A 39 -34.67 -29.61 28.35
N THR A 40 -34.38 -30.85 27.97
CA THR A 40 -34.83 -31.44 26.70
C THR A 40 -36.35 -31.67 26.67
N GLY A 41 -37.00 -31.91 27.84
CA GLY A 41 -38.43 -32.10 27.94
C GLY A 41 -39.25 -30.87 28.36
N GLY A 42 -38.59 -29.75 28.71
CA GLY A 42 -39.25 -28.63 29.39
C GLY A 42 -39.59 -27.42 28.52
N GLY A 43 -38.93 -27.20 27.43
CA GLY A 43 -39.13 -26.04 26.54
C GLY A 43 -37.87 -25.33 26.12
N PRO A 44 -37.98 -24.41 25.12
CA PRO A 44 -36.81 -23.84 24.42
C PRO A 44 -36.12 -22.70 25.18
N VAL A 45 -36.58 -22.25 26.33
CA VAL A 45 -35.91 -21.18 27.10
C VAL A 45 -35.44 -21.73 28.44
N ILE A 46 -34.16 -21.55 28.75
CA ILE A 46 -33.53 -22.13 29.92
C ILE A 46 -32.97 -21.03 30.82
N GLN A 47 -33.22 -21.21 32.14
CA GLN A 47 -32.62 -20.42 33.19
C GLN A 47 -31.85 -21.34 34.13
N VAL A 48 -30.62 -21.00 34.44
CA VAL A 48 -29.79 -21.68 35.42
C VAL A 48 -29.57 -20.76 36.62
N THR A 49 -29.99 -21.17 37.81
CA THR A 49 -29.80 -20.39 39.03
C THR A 49 -29.11 -21.30 40.07
N GLY A 50 -27.82 -21.08 40.27
CA GLY A 50 -26.99 -21.99 41.06
C GLY A 50 -26.90 -23.37 40.43
N SER A 51 -27.44 -24.40 41.13
CA SER A 51 -27.55 -25.78 40.64
C SER A 51 -28.94 -26.12 40.10
N ARG A 52 -29.89 -25.15 40.11
CA ARG A 52 -31.26 -25.38 39.65
C ARG A 52 -31.40 -24.94 38.20
N GLU A 53 -31.89 -25.87 37.39
CA GLU A 53 -32.20 -25.68 35.99
C GLU A 53 -33.71 -25.56 35.82
N THR A 54 -34.18 -24.53 35.15
CA THR A 54 -35.60 -24.32 34.87
C THR A 54 -35.76 -24.08 33.38
N SER A 55 -36.67 -24.81 32.74
CA SER A 55 -37.01 -24.59 31.34
C SER A 55 -38.44 -24.09 31.19
N TYR A 56 -38.66 -23.28 30.15
CA TYR A 56 -39.94 -22.64 29.90
C TYR A 56 -40.44 -23.00 28.51
N ALA A 57 -41.69 -23.46 28.39
CA ALA A 57 -42.39 -23.70 27.14
C ALA A 57 -43.38 -22.56 26.86
N LEU A 58 -43.52 -22.16 25.59
CA LEU A 58 -44.48 -21.14 25.23
C LEU A 58 -45.91 -21.65 25.42
N PRO A 59 -46.87 -20.78 25.85
CA PRO A 59 -48.28 -21.14 25.96
C PRO A 59 -48.85 -21.60 24.61
N ALA A 60 -49.85 -22.48 24.64
CA ALA A 60 -50.54 -22.94 23.45
C ALA A 60 -51.00 -21.76 22.56
N ARG A 61 -50.92 -21.93 21.26
CA ARG A 61 -51.26 -20.91 20.24
C ARG A 61 -50.55 -19.56 20.44
N THR A 62 -49.31 -19.58 20.97
CA THR A 62 -48.45 -18.40 21.08
C THR A 62 -47.15 -18.66 20.34
N VAL A 63 -46.77 -17.74 19.45
CA VAL A 63 -45.53 -17.84 18.70
C VAL A 63 -44.65 -16.60 18.94
N ALA A 64 -43.35 -16.84 19.09
CA ALA A 64 -42.32 -15.80 19.06
C ALA A 64 -41.51 -15.96 17.78
N LEU A 65 -41.51 -14.93 16.93
CA LEU A 65 -40.59 -14.88 15.80
C LEU A 65 -39.26 -14.42 16.30
N SER A 66 -38.19 -15.14 15.95
CA SER A 66 -36.84 -14.75 16.33
C SER A 66 -35.93 -14.67 15.08
N PHE A 67 -35.00 -13.70 15.09
CA PHE A 67 -34.08 -13.43 14.00
C PHE A 67 -32.66 -13.44 14.52
N ASP A 68 -31.75 -14.12 13.84
CA ASP A 68 -30.35 -14.28 14.21
C ASP A 68 -29.42 -13.57 13.21
N ASP A 69 -28.17 -13.35 13.56
CA ASP A 69 -27.05 -12.77 12.75
C ASP A 69 -27.15 -11.28 12.48
N GLY A 70 -28.22 -10.61 12.82
CA GLY A 70 -28.37 -9.16 12.62
C GLY A 70 -27.48 -8.28 13.53
N PRO A 71 -27.61 -6.97 13.40
CA PRO A 71 -28.36 -6.27 12.36
C PRO A 71 -27.59 -6.19 11.03
N ASP A 72 -28.29 -6.36 9.93
CA ASP A 72 -27.78 -6.21 8.56
C ASP A 72 -28.41 -5.00 7.86
N PRO A 73 -27.62 -4.07 7.28
CA PRO A 73 -28.15 -2.83 6.67
C PRO A 73 -29.02 -3.09 5.43
N ALA A 74 -28.88 -4.23 4.76
CA ALA A 74 -29.68 -4.57 3.60
C ALA A 74 -30.99 -5.28 3.97
N TRP A 75 -31.01 -6.09 5.05
CA TRP A 75 -32.13 -6.99 5.34
C TRP A 75 -32.94 -6.57 6.56
N THR A 76 -32.32 -6.24 7.70
CA THR A 76 -33.01 -5.85 8.93
C THR A 76 -34.06 -4.76 8.72
N PRO A 77 -33.80 -3.65 7.99
CA PRO A 77 -34.82 -2.61 7.78
C PRO A 77 -36.03 -3.10 7.00
N ARG A 78 -35.85 -4.04 6.08
CA ARG A 78 -36.93 -4.60 5.26
C ARG A 78 -37.79 -5.58 6.07
N ILE A 79 -37.17 -6.40 6.93
CA ILE A 79 -37.83 -7.31 7.84
C ILE A 79 -38.65 -6.50 8.85
N LEU A 80 -38.06 -5.49 9.49
CA LEU A 80 -38.77 -4.57 10.37
C LEU A 80 -39.97 -3.89 9.69
N ALA A 81 -39.88 -3.54 8.43
CA ALA A 81 -40.99 -2.96 7.66
C ALA A 81 -42.14 -3.95 7.50
N VAL A 82 -41.86 -5.24 7.28
CA VAL A 82 -42.88 -6.28 7.24
C VAL A 82 -43.53 -6.48 8.63
N LEU A 83 -42.72 -6.65 9.68
CA LEU A 83 -43.22 -6.84 11.06
C LEU A 83 -44.12 -5.67 11.49
N ARG A 84 -43.74 -4.44 11.20
CA ARG A 84 -44.55 -3.23 11.45
C ARG A 84 -45.86 -3.24 10.68
N ARG A 85 -45.84 -3.57 9.40
CA ARG A 85 -47.03 -3.63 8.56
C ARG A 85 -48.06 -4.60 9.12
N TYR A 86 -47.59 -5.68 9.71
CA TYR A 86 -48.45 -6.71 10.28
C TYR A 86 -48.65 -6.56 11.80
N HIS A 87 -48.07 -5.53 12.45
CA HIS A 87 -48.11 -5.36 13.92
C HIS A 87 -47.73 -6.64 14.69
N VAL A 88 -46.57 -7.19 14.35
CA VAL A 88 -46.02 -8.40 14.96
C VAL A 88 -44.73 -8.04 15.68
N PRO A 89 -44.63 -8.20 17.00
CA PRO A 89 -43.38 -8.07 17.72
C PRO A 89 -42.45 -9.27 17.46
N ALA A 90 -41.16 -9.09 17.56
CA ALA A 90 -40.16 -10.15 17.37
C ALA A 90 -39.00 -10.03 18.39
N THR A 91 -38.13 -11.03 18.42
CA THR A 91 -36.90 -11.02 19.21
C THR A 91 -35.71 -11.18 18.29
N PHE A 92 -34.75 -10.27 18.36
CA PHE A 92 -33.55 -10.26 17.51
C PHE A 92 -32.32 -10.65 18.34
N PHE A 93 -31.62 -11.70 17.92
CA PHE A 93 -30.33 -12.12 18.52
C PHE A 93 -29.18 -11.55 17.70
N LEU A 94 -28.56 -10.50 18.23
CA LEU A 94 -27.64 -9.68 17.50
C LEU A 94 -26.18 -10.14 17.68
N VAL A 95 -25.47 -10.20 16.58
CA VAL A 95 -24.00 -10.28 16.58
C VAL A 95 -23.43 -8.94 17.05
N GLY A 96 -22.68 -8.95 18.14
CA GLY A 96 -22.21 -7.73 18.80
C GLY A 96 -21.42 -6.81 17.89
N ALA A 97 -20.59 -7.35 17.01
CA ALA A 97 -19.83 -6.59 16.01
C ALA A 97 -20.75 -5.86 15.02
N HIS A 98 -21.84 -6.51 14.58
CA HIS A 98 -22.85 -5.88 13.72
C HIS A 98 -23.61 -4.78 14.47
N ALA A 99 -23.95 -5.02 15.73
CA ALA A 99 -24.58 -4.03 16.59
C ALA A 99 -23.70 -2.78 16.80
N ALA A 100 -22.38 -2.97 16.93
CA ALA A 100 -21.41 -1.87 17.03
C ALA A 100 -21.27 -1.09 15.71
N SER A 101 -21.25 -1.79 14.58
CA SER A 101 -21.14 -1.16 13.25
C SER A 101 -22.43 -0.42 12.85
N TYR A 102 -23.63 -0.94 13.25
CA TYR A 102 -24.92 -0.38 12.86
C TYR A 102 -25.82 -0.01 14.04
N PRO A 103 -25.38 0.87 14.97
CA PRO A 103 -26.12 1.18 16.20
C PRO A 103 -27.52 1.80 15.94
N GLY A 104 -27.70 2.40 14.77
CA GLY A 104 -29.01 2.92 14.36
C GLY A 104 -30.07 1.85 14.12
N LEU A 105 -29.65 0.67 13.70
CA LEU A 105 -30.56 -0.47 13.47
C LEU A 105 -30.99 -1.09 14.79
N VAL A 106 -30.08 -1.26 15.76
CA VAL A 106 -30.42 -1.71 17.13
C VAL A 106 -31.46 -0.80 17.76
N LYS A 107 -31.31 0.53 17.61
CA LYS A 107 -32.33 1.48 18.09
C LYS A 107 -33.66 1.35 17.34
N ALA A 108 -33.62 0.97 16.06
CA ALA A 108 -34.83 0.80 15.26
C ALA A 108 -35.64 -0.46 15.70
N GLU A 109 -34.96 -1.55 16.02
CA GLU A 109 -35.55 -2.75 16.58
C GLU A 109 -36.29 -2.45 17.90
N LEU A 110 -35.58 -1.88 18.88
CA LEU A 110 -36.16 -1.54 20.18
C LEU A 110 -37.30 -0.52 20.10
N ARG A 111 -37.26 0.42 19.14
CA ARG A 111 -38.29 1.49 19.03
C ARG A 111 -39.68 0.95 18.71
N TYR A 112 -39.75 -0.22 18.10
CA TYR A 112 -41.04 -0.85 17.72
C TYR A 112 -41.54 -1.90 18.70
N GLY A 113 -40.87 -2.01 19.86
CA GLY A 113 -41.24 -2.95 20.91
C GLY A 113 -40.72 -4.35 20.64
N ASP A 114 -39.78 -4.50 19.73
CA ASP A 114 -39.03 -5.74 19.55
C ASP A 114 -38.02 -5.91 20.70
N GLU A 115 -37.61 -7.12 20.96
CA GLU A 115 -36.71 -7.51 22.05
C GLU A 115 -35.34 -7.87 21.46
N VAL A 116 -34.25 -7.54 22.14
CA VAL A 116 -32.87 -7.77 21.66
C VAL A 116 -32.18 -8.77 22.58
N GLY A 117 -31.54 -9.79 21.98
CA GLY A 117 -30.69 -10.79 22.62
C GLY A 117 -29.26 -10.73 22.12
N SER A 118 -28.36 -11.42 22.83
CA SER A 118 -26.97 -11.62 22.42
C SER A 118 -26.86 -12.84 21.50
N HIS A 119 -26.06 -12.69 20.41
CA HIS A 119 -25.65 -13.80 19.55
C HIS A 119 -24.13 -13.89 19.47
N THR A 120 -23.46 -13.65 20.60
CA THR A 120 -22.01 -13.47 20.75
C THR A 120 -21.48 -12.25 19.97
N TYR A 121 -20.19 -11.89 20.14
CA TYR A 121 -19.64 -10.70 19.49
C TYR A 121 -19.23 -10.96 18.04
N THR A 122 -18.63 -12.12 17.77
CA THR A 122 -18.15 -12.52 16.43
C THR A 122 -18.86 -13.74 15.87
N HIS A 123 -20.10 -14.02 16.31
CA HIS A 123 -20.81 -15.26 15.95
C HIS A 123 -20.00 -16.53 16.34
N ALA A 124 -19.28 -16.47 17.47
CA ALA A 124 -18.40 -17.55 17.92
C ALA A 124 -19.21 -18.71 18.55
N ASN A 125 -18.79 -19.94 18.22
CA ASN A 125 -19.30 -21.14 18.91
C ASN A 125 -18.74 -21.16 20.35
N LEU A 126 -19.59 -20.90 21.35
CA LEU A 126 -19.20 -20.83 22.76
C LEU A 126 -18.67 -22.17 23.29
N ALA A 127 -19.16 -23.29 22.79
CA ALA A 127 -18.69 -24.61 23.21
C ALA A 127 -17.21 -24.87 22.91
N THR A 128 -16.64 -24.15 21.92
CA THR A 128 -15.25 -24.27 21.52
C THR A 128 -14.42 -22.98 21.77
N ALA A 129 -15.08 -21.91 22.24
CA ALA A 129 -14.44 -20.60 22.41
C ALA A 129 -13.38 -20.57 23.54
N GLY A 130 -13.50 -21.43 24.55
CA GLY A 130 -12.58 -21.48 25.69
C GLY A 130 -12.53 -20.14 26.42
N TRP A 131 -11.32 -19.59 26.64
CA TRP A 131 -11.14 -18.29 27.32
C TRP A 131 -11.83 -17.10 26.63
N ARG A 132 -12.19 -17.24 25.35
CA ARG A 132 -12.90 -16.18 24.58
C ARG A 132 -14.38 -16.09 24.92
N GLU A 133 -14.99 -17.10 25.57
CA GLU A 133 -16.40 -17.10 25.87
C GLU A 133 -16.85 -15.84 26.65
N SER A 134 -16.18 -15.54 27.76
CA SER A 134 -16.48 -14.34 28.56
C SER A 134 -16.20 -13.05 27.78
N LEU A 135 -15.20 -13.03 26.91
CA LEU A 135 -14.88 -11.89 26.05
C LEU A 135 -16.00 -11.64 25.03
N GLU A 136 -16.46 -12.68 24.34
CA GLU A 136 -17.54 -12.63 23.37
C GLU A 136 -18.83 -12.05 23.97
N LEU A 137 -19.24 -12.56 25.14
CA LEU A 137 -20.41 -12.08 25.85
C LEU A 137 -20.23 -10.63 26.37
N THR A 138 -19.05 -10.30 26.92
CA THR A 138 -18.76 -8.95 27.42
C THR A 138 -18.72 -7.91 26.31
N LEU A 139 -18.08 -8.20 25.18
CA LEU A 139 -18.02 -7.29 24.04
C LEU A 139 -19.42 -7.05 23.46
N THR A 140 -20.28 -8.09 23.38
CA THR A 140 -21.67 -7.93 22.92
C THR A 140 -22.47 -7.01 23.86
N GLN A 141 -22.37 -7.22 25.18
CA GLN A 141 -23.00 -6.34 26.16
C GLN A 141 -22.55 -4.89 26.06
N ASN A 142 -21.25 -4.68 25.82
CA ASN A 142 -20.69 -3.35 25.60
C ASN A 142 -21.20 -2.74 24.29
N ALA A 143 -21.26 -3.53 23.20
CA ALA A 143 -21.81 -3.08 21.92
C ALA A 143 -23.27 -2.61 22.06
N LEU A 144 -24.13 -3.38 22.73
CA LEU A 144 -25.52 -3.02 22.98
C LEU A 144 -25.64 -1.79 23.90
N SER A 145 -24.78 -1.72 24.93
CA SER A 145 -24.75 -0.55 25.84
C SER A 145 -24.37 0.74 25.11
N GLY A 146 -23.43 0.66 24.15
CA GLY A 146 -23.02 1.78 23.34
C GLY A 146 -24.01 2.10 22.22
N ALA A 147 -24.55 1.10 21.58
CA ALA A 147 -25.46 1.26 20.44
C ALA A 147 -26.82 1.82 20.87
N ALA A 148 -27.41 1.30 21.95
CA ALA A 148 -28.78 1.61 22.33
C ALA A 148 -28.98 1.93 23.83
N GLY A 149 -27.93 1.91 24.62
CA GLY A 149 -28.00 2.19 26.06
C GLY A 149 -28.61 1.09 26.89
N ILE A 150 -28.65 -0.14 26.39
CA ILE A 150 -29.23 -1.32 27.04
C ILE A 150 -28.17 -2.41 27.24
N ARG A 151 -28.51 -3.35 28.10
CA ARG A 151 -27.90 -4.69 28.18
C ARG A 151 -29.03 -5.71 28.03
N THR A 152 -28.69 -6.91 27.57
CA THR A 152 -29.66 -7.97 27.43
C THR A 152 -29.42 -9.14 28.41
N ARG A 153 -30.49 -9.78 28.83
CA ARG A 153 -30.45 -11.05 29.56
C ARG A 153 -30.70 -12.26 28.66
N LEU A 154 -30.97 -12.03 27.37
CA LEU A 154 -31.22 -13.10 26.41
C LEU A 154 -29.92 -13.46 25.70
N LEU A 155 -29.67 -14.76 25.55
CA LEU A 155 -28.58 -15.31 24.78
C LEU A 155 -29.08 -16.42 23.87
N ARG A 156 -28.79 -16.39 22.61
CA ARG A 156 -28.79 -17.53 21.71
C ARG A 156 -27.36 -17.84 21.30
N MET A 157 -26.95 -19.09 21.57
CA MET A 157 -25.62 -19.55 21.19
C MET A 157 -25.58 -19.88 19.69
N PRO A 158 -24.59 -19.35 18.92
CA PRO A 158 -24.38 -19.79 17.55
C PRO A 158 -24.14 -21.31 17.45
N PHE A 159 -24.62 -21.95 16.38
CA PHE A 159 -24.43 -23.36 16.06
C PHE A 159 -25.07 -24.37 17.06
N SER A 160 -25.85 -23.91 18.04
CA SER A 160 -26.46 -24.72 19.08
C SER A 160 -27.90 -24.26 19.30
N SER A 161 -28.72 -24.33 18.24
CA SER A 161 -30.09 -23.77 18.26
C SER A 161 -31.16 -24.73 18.78
N GLU A 162 -30.89 -26.04 18.83
CA GLU A 162 -31.89 -27.07 19.24
C GLU A 162 -31.44 -27.78 20.52
N PRO A 163 -32.30 -27.85 21.56
CA PRO A 163 -32.00 -28.53 22.84
C PRO A 163 -31.62 -30.01 22.67
N ASP A 164 -32.27 -30.70 21.73
CA ASP A 164 -32.10 -32.15 21.52
C ASP A 164 -30.76 -32.46 20.77
N ALA A 165 -30.13 -31.47 20.14
CA ALA A 165 -28.90 -31.62 19.40
C ALA A 165 -27.66 -31.21 20.20
N MET A 166 -27.82 -30.71 21.44
CA MET A 166 -26.70 -30.22 22.27
C MET A 166 -25.72 -31.32 22.63
N THR A 167 -24.43 -31.03 22.44
CA THR A 167 -23.31 -31.81 22.98
C THR A 167 -23.09 -31.45 24.47
N GLU A 168 -22.24 -32.24 25.18
CA GLU A 168 -21.85 -31.93 26.55
C GLU A 168 -21.12 -30.57 26.65
N ALA A 169 -20.36 -30.19 25.61
CA ALA A 169 -19.66 -28.90 25.56
C ALA A 169 -20.70 -27.75 25.38
N ASP A 170 -21.68 -27.91 24.51
CA ASP A 170 -22.77 -26.93 24.32
C ASP A 170 -23.56 -26.73 25.60
N TRP A 171 -23.91 -27.82 26.29
CA TRP A 171 -24.62 -27.74 27.56
C TRP A 171 -23.78 -27.02 28.64
N ARG A 172 -22.50 -27.30 28.71
CA ARG A 172 -21.61 -26.65 29.68
C ARG A 172 -21.55 -25.15 29.46
N ALA A 173 -21.39 -24.70 28.22
CA ALA A 173 -21.40 -23.29 27.86
C ALA A 173 -22.77 -22.63 28.15
N ALA A 174 -23.86 -23.29 27.79
CA ALA A 174 -25.21 -22.80 28.10
C ALA A 174 -25.45 -22.66 29.61
N ALA A 175 -25.00 -23.63 30.41
CA ALA A 175 -25.15 -23.60 31.86
C ALA A 175 -24.27 -22.54 32.52
N GLU A 176 -23.08 -22.27 31.95
CA GLU A 176 -22.18 -21.19 32.41
C GLU A 176 -22.78 -19.81 32.12
N ALA A 177 -23.22 -19.57 30.91
CA ALA A 177 -23.92 -18.34 30.55
C ALA A 177 -25.21 -18.14 31.39
N GLY A 178 -25.96 -19.24 31.66
CA GLY A 178 -27.14 -19.19 32.54
C GLY A 178 -26.79 -18.78 33.97
N ARG A 179 -25.66 -19.24 34.52
CA ARG A 179 -25.15 -18.84 35.85
C ARG A 179 -24.73 -17.35 35.85
N ASP A 180 -24.30 -16.83 34.73
CA ASP A 180 -23.99 -15.40 34.55
C ASP A 180 -25.25 -14.53 34.39
N GLY A 181 -26.44 -15.14 34.46
CA GLY A 181 -27.75 -14.47 34.50
C GLY A 181 -28.43 -14.35 33.15
N TYR A 182 -27.98 -15.07 32.14
CA TYR A 182 -28.68 -15.14 30.86
C TYR A 182 -29.84 -16.16 30.89
N PHE A 183 -30.92 -15.83 30.20
CA PHE A 183 -31.88 -16.79 29.67
C PHE A 183 -31.32 -17.32 28.35
N VAL A 184 -30.96 -18.60 28.29
CA VAL A 184 -30.49 -19.22 27.06
C VAL A 184 -31.69 -19.64 26.23
N VAL A 185 -31.81 -19.10 25.02
CA VAL A 185 -32.97 -19.24 24.15
C VAL A 185 -32.63 -20.13 22.97
N PHE A 186 -33.27 -21.28 22.92
CA PHE A 186 -33.24 -22.21 21.79
C PHE A 186 -34.45 -21.98 20.87
N THR A 187 -34.49 -22.72 19.77
CA THR A 187 -35.64 -22.71 18.86
C THR A 187 -36.54 -23.92 19.07
N SER A 188 -37.83 -23.76 18.77
CA SER A 188 -38.74 -24.89 18.63
C SER A 188 -38.85 -25.34 17.17
N LEU A 189 -38.69 -24.41 16.24
CA LEU A 189 -38.77 -24.65 14.80
C LEU A 189 -37.65 -23.87 14.07
N ASP A 190 -36.72 -24.59 13.48
CA ASP A 190 -35.73 -24.02 12.58
C ASP A 190 -36.28 -24.00 11.14
N THR A 191 -36.38 -22.84 10.54
CA THR A 191 -36.86 -22.69 9.16
C THR A 191 -35.81 -23.00 8.11
N ARG A 192 -34.53 -23.11 8.51
CA ARG A 192 -33.37 -23.28 7.63
C ARG A 192 -33.32 -22.28 6.49
N ASP A 193 -33.85 -21.09 6.74
CA ASP A 193 -33.89 -20.01 5.75
C ASP A 193 -32.49 -19.55 5.28
N TRP A 194 -31.49 -19.75 6.15
CA TRP A 194 -30.06 -19.52 5.83
C TRP A 194 -29.61 -20.38 4.63
N ALA A 195 -30.10 -21.62 4.50
CA ALA A 195 -29.78 -22.51 3.37
C ALA A 195 -30.57 -22.17 2.09
N ARG A 196 -31.49 -21.21 2.13
CA ARG A 196 -32.32 -20.74 1.00
C ARG A 196 -33.11 -21.89 0.32
N PRO A 197 -33.90 -22.68 1.06
CA PRO A 197 -34.55 -23.87 0.54
C PRO A 197 -35.76 -23.57 -0.37
N GLY A 198 -36.13 -22.30 -0.50
CA GLY A 198 -37.31 -21.81 -1.21
C GLY A 198 -38.42 -21.36 -0.26
N VAL A 199 -39.18 -20.32 -0.66
CA VAL A 199 -40.22 -19.69 0.16
C VAL A 199 -41.24 -20.70 0.71
N ALA A 200 -41.73 -21.64 -0.11
CA ALA A 200 -42.72 -22.63 0.29
C ALA A 200 -42.20 -23.56 1.43
N ARG A 201 -40.91 -23.94 1.38
CA ARG A 201 -40.28 -24.77 2.42
C ARG A 201 -40.12 -23.99 3.74
N ILE A 202 -39.72 -22.72 3.68
CA ILE A 202 -39.62 -21.85 4.84
C ILE A 202 -41.01 -21.70 5.50
N VAL A 203 -42.06 -21.45 4.71
CA VAL A 203 -43.45 -21.36 5.22
C VAL A 203 -43.88 -22.65 5.85
N ALA A 204 -43.56 -23.81 5.27
CA ALA A 204 -43.92 -25.11 5.82
C ALA A 204 -43.19 -25.40 7.15
N ALA A 205 -41.91 -25.12 7.23
CA ALA A 205 -41.07 -25.31 8.42
C ALA A 205 -41.48 -24.38 9.59
N ALA A 206 -42.03 -23.21 9.29
CA ALA A 206 -42.51 -22.25 10.28
C ALA A 206 -43.89 -22.57 10.85
N SER A 207 -44.37 -23.81 10.79
CA SER A 207 -45.75 -24.19 11.17
C SER A 207 -45.77 -25.09 12.41
N PRO A 208 -46.12 -24.56 13.60
CA PRO A 208 -46.28 -25.38 14.81
C PRO A 208 -47.38 -26.39 14.64
N GLN A 209 -47.19 -27.59 15.20
CA GLN A 209 -48.18 -28.65 15.12
C GLN A 209 -49.15 -28.62 16.31
N HIS A 210 -50.37 -29.08 16.13
CA HIS A 210 -51.37 -29.32 17.17
C HIS A 210 -51.67 -28.12 18.09
N GLY A 211 -51.46 -26.89 17.63
CA GLY A 211 -51.73 -25.71 18.44
C GLY A 211 -50.66 -25.43 19.53
N GLN A 212 -49.50 -26.06 19.47
CA GLN A 212 -48.40 -25.84 20.41
C GLN A 212 -47.85 -24.44 20.27
N GLY A 213 -47.32 -23.86 21.36
CA GLY A 213 -46.53 -22.64 21.33
C GLY A 213 -45.12 -22.91 20.79
N ALA A 214 -44.55 -21.97 20.05
CA ALA A 214 -43.26 -22.18 19.44
C ALA A 214 -42.42 -20.88 19.34
N ILE A 215 -41.11 -21.01 19.48
CA ILE A 215 -40.12 -20.04 19.00
C ILE A 215 -39.70 -20.46 17.59
N ILE A 216 -39.93 -19.61 16.61
CA ILE A 216 -39.61 -19.87 15.20
C ILE A 216 -38.39 -19.05 14.82
N MET A 217 -37.34 -19.73 14.40
CA MET A 217 -36.06 -19.12 14.04
C MET A 217 -35.97 -18.75 12.55
N PHE A 218 -35.53 -17.57 12.33
CA PHE A 218 -35.15 -16.99 11.04
C PHE A 218 -33.79 -16.26 11.19
N HIS A 219 -33.29 -15.73 10.09
CA HIS A 219 -32.11 -14.91 10.10
C HIS A 219 -32.37 -13.58 9.37
N ASP A 220 -31.84 -12.48 9.92
CA ASP A 220 -31.86 -11.15 9.28
C ASP A 220 -30.49 -10.63 8.89
N GLY A 221 -29.43 -11.41 9.18
CA GLY A 221 -28.05 -11.21 8.81
C GLY A 221 -27.40 -12.44 8.15
N GLY A 222 -26.09 -12.42 7.95
CA GLY A 222 -25.31 -13.58 7.50
C GLY A 222 -25.52 -14.01 6.03
N GLY A 223 -26.09 -13.16 5.14
CA GLY A 223 -26.21 -13.47 3.72
C GLY A 223 -27.47 -12.98 3.02
N ASN A 224 -27.90 -13.65 1.94
CA ASN A 224 -29.08 -13.24 1.18
C ASN A 224 -30.37 -13.76 1.83
N ARG A 225 -31.18 -12.86 2.39
CA ARG A 225 -32.43 -13.15 3.12
C ARG A 225 -33.70 -12.81 2.30
N ALA A 226 -33.61 -12.77 0.98
CA ALA A 226 -34.72 -12.44 0.12
C ALA A 226 -35.87 -13.47 0.26
N GLN A 227 -35.59 -14.77 0.49
CA GLN A 227 -36.59 -15.79 0.67
C GLN A 227 -37.27 -15.69 2.03
N THR A 228 -36.52 -15.38 3.09
CA THR A 228 -37.03 -15.07 4.43
C THR A 228 -38.02 -13.90 4.36
N LEU A 229 -37.61 -12.80 3.75
CA LEU A 229 -38.43 -11.61 3.57
C LEU A 229 -39.75 -11.92 2.81
N ALA A 230 -39.69 -12.75 1.77
CA ALA A 230 -40.86 -13.14 0.97
C ALA A 230 -41.78 -14.15 1.72
N ALA A 231 -41.25 -14.95 2.64
CA ALA A 231 -41.99 -15.91 3.41
C ALA A 231 -42.78 -15.29 4.58
N LEU A 232 -42.23 -14.26 5.23
CA LEU A 232 -42.78 -13.65 6.45
C LEU A 232 -44.25 -13.24 6.32
N PRO A 233 -44.74 -12.53 5.28
CA PRO A 233 -46.15 -12.17 5.14
C PRO A 233 -47.07 -13.40 5.09
N GLN A 234 -46.63 -14.47 4.43
CA GLN A 234 -47.43 -15.71 4.28
C GLN A 234 -47.51 -16.43 5.62
N ILE A 235 -46.37 -16.53 6.36
CA ILE A 235 -46.31 -17.16 7.68
C ILE A 235 -47.22 -16.42 8.68
N ILE A 236 -47.11 -15.10 8.75
CA ILE A 236 -47.90 -14.28 9.67
C ILE A 236 -49.38 -14.40 9.38
N THR A 237 -49.76 -14.30 8.10
CA THR A 237 -51.18 -14.40 7.71
C THR A 237 -51.75 -15.77 8.02
N ARG A 238 -51.01 -16.85 7.72
CA ARG A 238 -51.42 -18.23 8.00
C ARG A 238 -51.57 -18.49 9.49
N LEU A 239 -50.55 -18.18 10.31
CA LEU A 239 -50.58 -18.43 11.74
C LEU A 239 -51.71 -17.64 12.43
N ARG A 240 -52.01 -16.42 11.98
CA ARG A 240 -53.20 -15.68 12.49
C ARG A 240 -54.50 -16.35 12.13
N ALA A 241 -54.61 -16.86 10.90
CA ALA A 241 -55.83 -17.61 10.51
C ALA A 241 -56.03 -18.90 11.31
N GLU A 242 -54.90 -19.50 11.76
CA GLU A 242 -54.90 -20.67 12.65
C GLU A 242 -55.08 -20.29 14.14
N GLY A 243 -55.30 -19.01 14.47
CA GLY A 243 -55.58 -18.52 15.82
C GLY A 243 -54.33 -18.32 16.70
N TYR A 244 -53.12 -18.24 16.13
CA TYR A 244 -51.92 -17.93 16.89
C TYR A 244 -51.82 -16.46 17.23
N ARG A 245 -51.29 -16.17 18.42
CA ARG A 245 -50.88 -14.84 18.88
C ARG A 245 -49.38 -14.69 18.78
N PHE A 246 -48.90 -13.49 18.42
CA PHE A 246 -47.51 -13.18 18.33
C PHE A 246 -47.04 -12.39 19.55
N SER A 247 -45.87 -12.72 20.08
CA SER A 247 -45.23 -12.05 21.21
C SER A 247 -43.71 -12.10 21.07
N THR A 248 -43.00 -11.30 21.87
CA THR A 248 -41.56 -11.50 22.09
C THR A 248 -41.32 -12.74 22.95
N VAL A 249 -40.06 -13.22 23.04
CA VAL A 249 -39.73 -14.40 23.82
C VAL A 249 -40.10 -14.21 25.31
N THR A 250 -39.63 -13.12 25.95
CA THR A 250 -39.95 -12.91 27.38
C THR A 250 -41.42 -12.54 27.60
N GLY A 251 -42.02 -11.79 26.69
CA GLY A 251 -43.42 -11.43 26.74
C GLY A 251 -44.35 -12.65 26.67
N ALA A 252 -44.04 -13.66 25.83
CA ALA A 252 -44.81 -14.90 25.73
C ALA A 252 -44.76 -15.75 27.00
N LEU A 253 -43.67 -15.69 27.73
CA LEU A 253 -43.40 -16.50 28.92
C LEU A 253 -43.73 -15.78 30.24
N GLY A 254 -44.10 -14.49 30.18
CA GLY A 254 -44.31 -13.69 31.38
C GLY A 254 -43.00 -13.48 32.19
N LEU A 255 -41.85 -13.57 31.55
CA LEU A 255 -40.56 -13.36 32.18
C LEU A 255 -40.27 -11.85 32.32
N PRO A 256 -39.31 -11.44 33.18
CA PRO A 256 -38.81 -10.07 33.21
C PRO A 256 -38.29 -9.68 31.83
N ALA A 257 -38.43 -8.41 31.50
CA ALA A 257 -37.93 -7.89 30.22
C ALA A 257 -36.47 -8.33 29.95
N GLY A 258 -36.21 -8.79 28.75
CA GLY A 258 -34.89 -9.22 28.32
C GLY A 258 -33.90 -8.02 28.32
N ASP A 259 -34.40 -6.86 27.95
CA ASP A 259 -33.62 -5.65 27.88
C ASP A 259 -33.63 -4.91 29.22
N VAL A 260 -32.43 -4.50 29.69
CA VAL A 260 -32.28 -3.72 30.93
C VAL A 260 -31.45 -2.46 30.63
N PRO A 261 -31.78 -1.29 31.21
CA PRO A 261 -30.99 -0.08 31.01
C PRO A 261 -29.54 -0.25 31.46
N ALA A 262 -28.61 0.14 30.61
CA ALA A 262 -27.18 0.19 30.95
C ALA A 262 -26.88 1.34 31.90
N THR A 263 -25.95 1.14 32.85
CA THR A 263 -25.44 2.21 33.73
C THR A 263 -24.65 3.26 32.93
N ALA A 264 -24.39 4.42 33.54
CA ALA A 264 -23.61 5.46 32.87
C ALA A 264 -22.18 5.00 32.48
N SER A 265 -21.53 4.22 33.35
CA SER A 265 -20.19 3.67 33.07
C SER A 265 -20.23 2.63 31.95
N GLN A 266 -21.22 1.75 31.93
CA GLN A 266 -21.41 0.76 30.86
C GLN A 266 -21.67 1.43 29.50
N ARG A 267 -22.50 2.48 29.48
CA ARG A 267 -22.72 3.29 28.27
C ARG A 267 -21.44 3.98 27.78
N LEU A 268 -20.61 4.51 28.69
CA LEU A 268 -19.35 5.15 28.31
C LEU A 268 -18.40 4.14 27.65
N VAL A 269 -18.19 2.98 28.28
CA VAL A 269 -17.35 1.92 27.74
C VAL A 269 -17.91 1.42 26.40
N GLY A 270 -19.21 1.20 26.32
CA GLY A 270 -19.89 0.75 25.12
C GLY A 270 -19.81 1.77 23.98
N THR A 271 -20.03 3.06 24.28
CA THR A 271 -19.92 4.13 23.27
C THR A 271 -18.48 4.25 22.74
N THR A 272 -17.48 4.05 23.60
CA THR A 272 -16.07 4.02 23.19
C THR A 272 -15.81 2.84 22.26
N LEU A 273 -16.33 1.65 22.55
CA LEU A 273 -16.22 0.46 21.68
C LEU A 273 -16.85 0.74 20.31
N VAL A 274 -18.12 1.18 20.29
CA VAL A 274 -18.87 1.48 19.06
C VAL A 274 -18.14 2.50 18.20
N TRP A 275 -17.69 3.62 18.82
CA TRP A 275 -16.95 4.65 18.10
C TRP A 275 -15.63 4.12 17.56
N THR A 276 -14.89 3.32 18.33
CA THR A 276 -13.62 2.76 17.93
C THR A 276 -13.78 1.77 16.78
N GLN A 277 -14.82 0.92 16.83
CA GLN A 277 -15.13 0.00 15.74
C GLN A 277 -15.48 0.74 14.45
N GLN A 278 -16.38 1.70 14.51
CA GLN A 278 -16.77 2.50 13.34
C GLN A 278 -15.59 3.29 12.75
N ALA A 279 -14.72 3.85 13.60
CA ALA A 279 -13.51 4.52 13.14
C ALA A 279 -12.57 3.54 12.44
N ALA A 280 -12.39 2.34 12.98
CA ALA A 280 -11.57 1.29 12.37
C ALA A 280 -12.14 0.86 11.00
N ASP A 281 -13.45 0.61 10.90
CA ASP A 281 -14.13 0.26 9.64
C ASP A 281 -13.89 1.34 8.56
N HIS A 282 -14.06 2.61 8.90
CA HIS A 282 -13.82 3.73 7.97
C HIS A 282 -12.36 3.83 7.53
N ILE A 283 -11.43 3.63 8.45
CA ILE A 283 -9.99 3.69 8.16
C ILE A 283 -9.58 2.53 7.26
N ILE A 284 -10.02 1.33 7.55
CA ILE A 284 -9.72 0.16 6.71
C ILE A 284 -10.31 0.34 5.31
N GLY A 285 -11.55 0.85 5.22
CA GLY A 285 -12.15 1.21 3.95
C GLY A 285 -11.33 2.25 3.18
N ALA A 286 -10.88 3.32 3.84
CA ALA A 286 -10.01 4.33 3.25
C ALA A 286 -8.65 3.76 2.80
N LEU A 287 -8.03 2.90 3.62
CA LEU A 287 -6.79 2.22 3.29
C LEU A 287 -6.94 1.30 2.07
N ALA A 288 -8.05 0.59 1.97
CA ALA A 288 -8.35 -0.24 0.79
C ALA A 288 -8.46 0.61 -0.49
N VAL A 289 -9.13 1.76 -0.43
CA VAL A 289 -9.20 2.71 -1.57
C VAL A 289 -7.82 3.23 -1.94
N VAL A 290 -7.01 3.63 -0.95
CA VAL A 290 -5.62 4.07 -1.18
C VAL A 290 -4.78 2.97 -1.82
N LEU A 291 -4.90 1.72 -1.36
CA LEU A 291 -4.19 0.57 -1.92
C LEU A 291 -4.58 0.34 -3.39
N ILE A 292 -5.88 0.37 -3.69
CA ILE A 292 -6.38 0.20 -5.07
C ILE A 292 -5.87 1.34 -5.96
N ALA A 293 -5.97 2.59 -5.51
CA ALA A 293 -5.51 3.75 -6.26
C ALA A 293 -3.98 3.70 -6.53
N ALA A 294 -3.18 3.38 -5.52
CA ALA A 294 -1.72 3.22 -5.66
C ALA A 294 -1.35 2.09 -6.62
N SER A 295 -2.12 0.98 -6.58
CA SER A 295 -1.93 -0.16 -7.48
C SER A 295 -2.23 0.20 -8.93
N VAL A 296 -3.37 0.84 -9.19
CA VAL A 296 -3.77 1.32 -10.52
C VAL A 296 -2.73 2.30 -11.08
N LEU A 297 -2.29 3.28 -10.27
CA LEU A 297 -1.25 4.24 -10.67
C LEU A 297 0.08 3.54 -11.00
N THR A 298 0.45 2.53 -10.22
CA THR A 298 1.70 1.78 -10.47
C THR A 298 1.62 0.96 -11.76
N VAL A 299 0.50 0.27 -12.00
CA VAL A 299 0.28 -0.47 -13.26
C VAL A 299 0.30 0.49 -14.45
N LEU A 300 -0.42 1.61 -14.36
CA LEU A 300 -0.45 2.65 -15.39
C LEU A 300 0.97 3.18 -15.68
N ARG A 301 1.76 3.47 -14.62
CA ARG A 301 3.16 3.88 -14.78
C ARG A 301 3.96 2.85 -15.57
N VAL A 302 3.87 1.57 -15.21
CA VAL A 302 4.60 0.49 -15.90
C VAL A 302 4.21 0.41 -17.37
N VAL A 303 2.92 0.48 -17.69
CA VAL A 303 2.40 0.46 -19.06
C VAL A 303 2.95 1.66 -19.86
N LEU A 304 2.90 2.87 -19.28
CA LEU A 304 3.45 4.08 -19.89
C LEU A 304 4.96 3.95 -20.13
N LEU A 305 5.73 3.52 -19.13
CA LEU A 305 7.18 3.35 -19.25
C LEU A 305 7.55 2.38 -20.39
N ILE A 306 6.89 1.22 -20.46
CA ILE A 306 7.14 0.24 -21.52
C ILE A 306 6.71 0.79 -22.89
N GLY A 307 5.55 1.46 -22.97
CA GLY A 307 5.04 2.07 -24.20
C GLY A 307 5.99 3.14 -24.75
N PHE A 308 6.40 4.08 -23.92
CA PHE A 308 7.33 5.15 -24.30
C PHE A 308 8.74 4.62 -24.59
N ALA A 309 9.24 3.65 -23.85
CA ALA A 309 10.53 3.03 -24.12
C ALA A 309 10.54 2.29 -25.46
N ARG A 310 9.43 1.61 -25.83
CA ARG A 310 9.27 1.01 -27.18
C ARG A 310 9.24 2.06 -28.28
N ALA A 311 8.50 3.15 -28.08
CA ALA A 311 8.41 4.26 -29.03
C ALA A 311 9.79 4.91 -29.23
N HIS A 312 10.50 5.19 -28.12
CA HIS A 312 11.87 5.72 -28.15
C HIS A 312 12.82 4.81 -28.95
N ARG A 313 12.82 3.48 -28.68
CA ARG A 313 13.63 2.52 -29.42
C ARG A 313 13.31 2.50 -30.92
N ARG A 314 12.03 2.56 -31.30
CA ARG A 314 11.60 2.63 -32.71
C ARG A 314 12.10 3.92 -33.38
N ARG A 315 12.01 5.06 -32.68
CA ARG A 315 12.53 6.37 -33.14
C ARG A 315 14.04 6.30 -33.36
N ALA A 316 14.80 5.80 -32.37
CA ALA A 316 16.25 5.66 -32.43
C ALA A 316 16.69 4.79 -33.62
N ARG A 317 16.03 3.64 -33.86
CA ARG A 317 16.32 2.78 -35.03
C ARG A 317 16.07 3.46 -36.37
N ARG A 318 15.01 4.28 -36.49
CA ARG A 318 14.70 5.04 -37.72
C ARG A 318 15.73 6.14 -37.99
N GLN A 319 16.37 6.65 -36.97
CA GLN A 319 17.37 7.73 -37.05
C GLN A 319 18.80 7.20 -37.19
N ALA A 320 19.08 5.95 -36.87
CA ALA A 320 20.41 5.35 -36.84
C ALA A 320 21.16 5.47 -38.20
N GLY A 321 20.42 5.41 -39.34
CA GLY A 321 21.01 5.60 -40.68
C GLY A 321 21.15 7.05 -41.18
N ARG A 322 20.71 8.04 -40.39
CA ARG A 322 20.59 9.46 -40.81
C ARG A 322 21.45 10.41 -40.00
N ARG A 323 22.32 9.90 -39.09
CA ARG A 323 23.17 10.78 -38.26
C ARG A 323 24.31 11.34 -39.10
N PRO A 324 24.36 12.66 -39.38
CA PRO A 324 25.53 13.26 -39.97
C PRO A 324 26.70 13.09 -39.04
N GLY A 325 27.91 12.89 -39.59
CA GLY A 325 29.14 12.88 -38.82
C GLY A 325 29.38 14.27 -38.20
N TYR A 326 29.07 14.42 -36.90
CA TYR A 326 29.25 15.66 -36.15
C TYR A 326 30.28 15.42 -35.06
N PHE A 327 31.50 15.97 -35.30
CA PHE A 327 32.67 15.76 -34.44
C PHE A 327 33.33 17.10 -34.11
N PRO A 328 32.64 18.04 -33.41
CA PRO A 328 33.20 19.29 -32.99
C PRO A 328 34.31 19.08 -31.94
N ASP A 329 35.14 20.06 -31.72
CA ASP A 329 36.06 20.06 -30.58
C ASP A 329 35.24 20.07 -29.27
N VAL A 330 35.69 19.32 -28.26
CA VAL A 330 35.01 19.16 -26.98
C VAL A 330 35.97 19.46 -25.82
N SER A 331 35.48 20.16 -24.80
CA SER A 331 36.17 20.30 -23.51
C SER A 331 35.46 19.47 -22.46
N VAL A 332 36.16 18.48 -21.89
CA VAL A 332 35.67 17.62 -20.81
C VAL A 332 36.12 18.24 -19.50
N VAL A 333 35.16 18.59 -18.63
CA VAL A 333 35.38 19.18 -17.31
C VAL A 333 35.14 18.13 -16.24
N VAL A 334 36.15 17.87 -15.43
CA VAL A 334 36.16 16.87 -14.36
C VAL A 334 36.46 17.57 -13.02
N PRO A 335 35.44 17.88 -12.21
CA PRO A 335 35.64 18.36 -10.84
C PRO A 335 36.13 17.18 -9.97
N ALA A 336 37.19 17.41 -9.21
CA ALA A 336 37.80 16.38 -8.37
C ALA A 336 38.04 16.92 -6.96
N TYR A 337 37.65 16.12 -5.95
CA TYR A 337 37.94 16.37 -4.54
C TYR A 337 38.19 15.06 -3.80
N ASN A 338 39.46 14.80 -3.44
CA ASN A 338 39.91 13.55 -2.81
C ASN A 338 39.58 12.32 -3.67
N GLU A 339 40.00 12.33 -4.94
CA GLU A 339 39.78 11.28 -5.94
C GLU A 339 41.11 10.65 -6.43
N ALA A 340 42.20 10.71 -5.63
CA ALA A 340 43.50 10.21 -6.03
C ALA A 340 43.53 8.77 -6.53
N THR A 341 42.60 7.91 -6.00
CA THR A 341 42.47 6.50 -6.38
C THR A 341 41.78 6.28 -7.74
N GLY A 342 40.92 7.19 -8.18
CA GLY A 342 40.08 7.04 -9.39
C GLY A 342 40.45 7.94 -10.55
N ILE A 343 40.99 9.14 -10.27
CA ILE A 343 41.18 10.21 -11.26
C ILE A 343 42.04 9.82 -12.47
N ALA A 344 43.08 8.99 -12.27
CA ALA A 344 43.90 8.51 -13.34
C ALA A 344 43.14 7.64 -14.34
N ALA A 345 42.31 6.72 -13.85
CA ALA A 345 41.49 5.86 -14.68
C ALA A 345 40.41 6.67 -15.41
N THR A 346 39.78 7.63 -14.73
CA THR A 346 38.80 8.56 -15.31
C THR A 346 39.40 9.33 -16.48
N VAL A 347 40.51 10.03 -16.28
CA VAL A 347 41.18 10.81 -17.33
C VAL A 347 41.66 9.93 -18.46
N THR A 348 42.25 8.76 -18.15
CA THR A 348 42.77 7.84 -19.19
C THR A 348 41.61 7.28 -20.03
N SER A 349 40.44 7.00 -19.48
CA SER A 349 39.28 6.52 -20.23
C SER A 349 38.80 7.51 -21.30
N MET A 350 38.98 8.82 -21.05
CA MET A 350 38.67 9.87 -22.01
C MET A 350 39.78 10.00 -23.06
N ALA A 351 41.02 9.83 -22.64
CA ALA A 351 42.19 9.86 -23.52
C ALA A 351 42.19 8.73 -24.56
N THR A 352 41.68 7.58 -24.19
CA THR A 352 41.58 6.41 -25.09
C THR A 352 40.27 6.36 -25.90
N SER A 353 39.46 7.42 -25.83
CA SER A 353 38.25 7.55 -26.64
C SER A 353 38.57 7.56 -28.13
N ARG A 354 37.70 6.88 -28.91
CA ARG A 354 37.74 6.83 -30.37
C ARG A 354 37.13 8.06 -31.04
N TYR A 355 36.90 9.13 -30.28
CA TYR A 355 36.29 10.36 -30.77
C TYR A 355 37.14 11.03 -31.83
N ARG A 356 36.54 11.45 -32.95
CA ARG A 356 37.26 12.00 -34.12
C ARG A 356 37.59 13.49 -34.01
N GLY A 357 36.86 14.24 -33.15
CA GLY A 357 37.17 15.65 -32.87
C GLY A 357 38.30 15.78 -31.84
N ARG A 358 38.78 17.01 -31.63
CA ARG A 358 39.76 17.27 -30.58
C ARG A 358 39.11 17.20 -29.18
N ILE A 359 39.84 16.62 -28.23
CA ILE A 359 39.41 16.53 -26.83
C ILE A 359 40.37 17.36 -25.99
N GLU A 360 39.87 18.31 -25.23
CA GLU A 360 40.55 18.96 -24.12
C GLU A 360 39.97 18.40 -22.81
N VAL A 361 40.81 17.93 -21.88
CA VAL A 361 40.40 17.48 -20.56
C VAL A 361 40.86 18.48 -19.50
N ILE A 362 39.95 18.99 -18.71
CA ILE A 362 40.22 19.97 -17.64
C ILE A 362 39.81 19.33 -16.30
N VAL A 363 40.82 18.93 -15.51
CA VAL A 363 40.60 18.48 -14.13
C VAL A 363 40.68 19.70 -13.24
N VAL A 364 39.62 19.96 -12.50
CA VAL A 364 39.57 21.02 -11.49
C VAL A 364 39.62 20.38 -10.10
N ASP A 365 40.80 20.47 -9.49
CA ASP A 365 41.06 20.00 -8.14
C ASP A 365 40.56 21.03 -7.12
N ASP A 366 39.47 20.72 -6.42
CA ASP A 366 38.78 21.62 -5.51
C ASP A 366 39.33 21.53 -4.08
N GLY A 367 40.66 21.67 -3.95
CA GLY A 367 41.35 21.69 -2.66
C GLY A 367 41.56 20.32 -2.05
N SER A 368 41.89 19.29 -2.85
CA SER A 368 42.13 17.93 -2.36
C SER A 368 43.37 17.86 -1.44
N THR A 369 43.31 16.94 -0.47
CA THR A 369 44.36 16.68 0.51
C THR A 369 45.08 15.34 0.31
N ASP A 370 44.61 14.53 -0.65
CA ASP A 370 45.05 13.14 -0.90
C ASP A 370 46.07 13.03 -2.09
N GLY A 371 46.44 14.14 -2.69
CA GLY A 371 47.35 14.13 -3.83
C GLY A 371 46.67 14.00 -5.20
N THR A 372 45.35 14.14 -5.29
CA THR A 372 44.56 14.04 -6.55
C THR A 372 45.20 14.86 -7.71
N ALA A 373 45.53 16.13 -7.48
CA ALA A 373 46.16 16.99 -8.50
C ALA A 373 47.52 16.47 -8.97
N ALA A 374 48.33 15.92 -8.06
CA ALA A 374 49.62 15.34 -8.39
C ALA A 374 49.49 14.10 -9.28
N VAL A 375 48.53 13.21 -8.94
CA VAL A 375 48.20 12.04 -9.75
C VAL A 375 47.72 12.44 -11.12
N ALA A 376 46.82 13.41 -11.26
CA ALA A 376 46.34 13.89 -12.56
C ALA A 376 47.47 14.47 -13.41
N ARG A 377 48.35 15.31 -12.84
CA ARG A 377 49.51 15.90 -13.56
C ARG A 377 50.53 14.84 -14.01
N SER A 378 50.70 13.76 -13.26
CA SER A 378 51.64 12.68 -13.58
C SER A 378 51.34 11.95 -14.89
N LEU A 379 50.10 12.04 -15.40
CA LEU A 379 49.66 11.42 -16.66
C LEU A 379 50.29 12.03 -17.90
N ARG A 380 50.85 13.28 -17.82
CA ARG A 380 51.61 13.98 -18.87
C ARG A 380 50.92 13.96 -20.24
N LEU A 381 49.59 14.07 -20.28
CA LEU A 381 48.83 14.08 -21.53
C LEU A 381 48.78 15.50 -22.11
N PRO A 382 49.05 15.72 -23.41
CA PRO A 382 49.20 17.07 -24.00
C PRO A 382 47.90 17.89 -24.01
N TYR A 383 46.77 17.25 -23.94
CA TYR A 383 45.44 17.88 -23.91
C TYR A 383 44.84 17.95 -22.50
N LEU A 384 45.59 17.52 -21.47
CA LEU A 384 45.16 17.56 -20.07
C LEU A 384 45.64 18.88 -19.43
N ARG A 385 44.69 19.58 -18.82
CA ARG A 385 44.93 20.74 -17.96
C ARG A 385 44.44 20.44 -16.55
N VAL A 386 45.31 20.70 -15.56
CA VAL A 386 44.95 20.51 -14.14
C VAL A 386 44.98 21.89 -13.47
N ILE A 387 43.82 22.32 -13.03
CA ILE A 387 43.56 23.55 -12.28
C ILE A 387 43.37 23.20 -10.82
N THR A 388 44.02 23.94 -9.92
CA THR A 388 43.83 23.78 -8.47
C THR A 388 43.18 25.04 -7.90
N GLN A 389 42.24 24.90 -7.01
CA GLN A 389 41.56 26.00 -6.32
C GLN A 389 41.31 25.69 -4.86
N VAL A 390 40.96 26.70 -4.07
CA VAL A 390 40.41 26.52 -2.72
C VAL A 390 39.03 25.86 -2.85
N ASN A 391 38.68 24.98 -1.92
CA ASN A 391 37.42 24.26 -1.97
C ASN A 391 36.20 25.21 -1.97
N THR A 392 35.48 25.20 -3.09
CA THR A 392 34.22 25.94 -3.32
C THR A 392 33.05 25.04 -3.56
N GLY A 393 33.26 23.72 -3.46
CA GLY A 393 32.31 22.68 -3.77
C GLY A 393 32.16 22.38 -5.26
N LYS A 394 31.52 21.27 -5.59
CA LYS A 394 31.37 20.80 -6.98
C LYS A 394 30.83 21.84 -7.96
N PRO A 395 29.76 22.64 -7.62
CA PRO A 395 29.29 23.70 -8.52
C PRO A 395 30.36 24.75 -8.85
N GLY A 396 31.16 25.18 -7.88
CA GLY A 396 32.24 26.12 -8.06
C GLY A 396 33.34 25.55 -8.94
N ALA A 397 33.78 24.31 -8.71
CA ALA A 397 34.77 23.63 -9.53
C ALA A 397 34.29 23.45 -10.99
N LEU A 398 33.05 23.08 -11.21
CA LEU A 398 32.46 22.98 -12.54
C LEU A 398 32.43 24.35 -13.25
N SER A 399 31.97 25.41 -12.56
CA SER A 399 31.90 26.76 -13.10
C SER A 399 33.30 27.26 -13.52
N HIS A 400 34.35 27.01 -12.72
CA HIS A 400 35.72 27.36 -13.05
C HIS A 400 36.22 26.56 -14.27
N GLY A 401 35.96 25.25 -14.32
CA GLY A 401 36.32 24.42 -15.47
C GLY A 401 35.61 24.84 -16.75
N ILE A 402 34.34 25.19 -16.70
CA ILE A 402 33.55 25.73 -17.83
C ILE A 402 34.13 27.02 -18.34
N SER A 403 34.52 27.94 -17.45
CA SER A 403 35.12 29.21 -17.81
C SER A 403 36.53 29.05 -18.45
N ALA A 404 37.28 28.04 -18.01
CA ALA A 404 38.60 27.71 -18.56
C ALA A 404 38.54 26.91 -19.87
N ALA A 405 37.41 26.32 -20.20
CA ALA A 405 37.22 25.50 -21.40
C ALA A 405 37.18 26.33 -22.67
N ARG A 406 37.74 25.80 -23.77
CA ARG A 406 37.87 26.49 -25.05
C ARG A 406 36.80 26.13 -26.08
N SER A 407 36.19 24.95 -25.94
CA SER A 407 35.24 24.45 -26.92
C SER A 407 33.81 24.94 -26.64
N ASP A 408 32.99 24.99 -27.71
CA ASP A 408 31.56 25.30 -27.62
C ASP A 408 30.72 24.13 -27.08
N ILE A 409 31.27 22.91 -27.13
CA ILE A 409 30.64 21.72 -26.57
C ILE A 409 31.42 21.31 -25.32
N LEU A 410 30.69 21.27 -24.22
CA LEU A 410 31.21 20.95 -22.90
C LEU A 410 30.69 19.60 -22.46
N VAL A 411 31.54 18.73 -21.92
CA VAL A 411 31.17 17.45 -21.35
C VAL A 411 31.50 17.51 -19.88
N LEU A 412 30.48 17.40 -19.03
CA LEU A 412 30.65 17.43 -17.57
C LEU A 412 30.64 15.99 -17.05
N VAL A 413 31.64 15.61 -16.25
CA VAL A 413 31.89 14.24 -15.84
C VAL A 413 32.39 14.19 -14.39
N ASP A 414 31.82 13.33 -13.55
CA ASP A 414 32.29 13.12 -12.17
C ASP A 414 33.70 12.48 -12.14
N GLY A 415 34.52 12.79 -11.12
CA GLY A 415 35.90 12.35 -10.97
C GLY A 415 36.10 10.83 -10.81
N ASP A 416 35.02 10.06 -10.65
CA ASP A 416 35.02 8.60 -10.52
C ASP A 416 34.36 7.86 -11.70
N THR A 417 34.16 8.56 -12.81
CA THR A 417 33.44 8.04 -13.97
C THR A 417 34.38 7.56 -15.07
N ILE A 418 34.10 6.37 -15.61
CA ILE A 418 34.86 5.77 -16.71
C ILE A 418 33.98 5.65 -17.96
N PHE A 419 34.50 6.17 -19.07
CA PHE A 419 33.86 6.11 -20.39
C PHE A 419 34.26 4.83 -21.14
N GLN A 420 33.34 4.33 -21.97
CA GLN A 420 33.69 3.38 -23.03
C GLN A 420 34.33 4.10 -24.19
N PRO A 421 35.11 3.42 -25.05
CA PRO A 421 35.87 4.08 -26.14
C PRO A 421 35.00 4.89 -27.11
N ASP A 422 33.73 4.56 -27.31
CA ASP A 422 32.79 5.21 -28.23
C ASP A 422 31.74 6.09 -27.51
N THR A 423 31.87 6.26 -26.20
CA THR A 423 30.92 7.05 -25.38
C THR A 423 30.78 8.49 -25.88
N LEU A 424 31.92 9.18 -26.21
CA LEU A 424 31.87 10.55 -26.68
C LEU A 424 31.15 10.68 -28.02
N ASP A 425 31.39 9.76 -28.96
CA ASP A 425 30.71 9.78 -30.27
C ASP A 425 29.20 9.72 -30.10
N HIS A 426 28.71 8.81 -29.23
CA HIS A 426 27.30 8.67 -28.96
C HIS A 426 26.70 9.85 -28.18
N LEU A 427 27.47 10.41 -27.25
CA LEU A 427 27.05 11.53 -26.41
C LEU A 427 26.93 12.84 -27.20
N ILE A 428 27.85 13.09 -28.15
CA ILE A 428 27.94 14.33 -28.90
C ILE A 428 27.03 14.33 -30.14
N ALA A 429 26.81 13.17 -30.77
CA ALA A 429 26.04 13.07 -32.01
C ALA A 429 24.67 13.77 -31.98
N PRO A 430 23.86 13.73 -30.89
CA PRO A 430 22.59 14.46 -30.84
C PRO A 430 22.70 15.98 -30.91
N LEU A 431 23.84 16.53 -30.52
CA LEU A 431 24.12 17.98 -30.59
C LEU A 431 24.28 18.48 -32.03
N ALA A 432 24.32 17.63 -33.05
CA ALA A 432 24.20 18.04 -34.43
C ALA A 432 22.93 18.83 -34.72
N ALA A 433 21.87 18.57 -33.98
CA ALA A 433 20.61 19.34 -34.02
C ALA A 433 20.81 20.66 -33.23
N ARG A 434 20.58 21.80 -33.89
CA ARG A 434 20.86 23.11 -33.32
C ARG A 434 19.99 23.47 -32.10
N ASP A 435 18.84 22.88 -32.00
CA ASP A 435 17.86 23.06 -30.89
C ASP A 435 18.18 22.21 -29.65
N VAL A 436 19.14 21.28 -29.75
CA VAL A 436 19.58 20.47 -28.60
C VAL A 436 20.61 21.23 -27.79
N GLY A 437 20.28 21.57 -26.55
CA GLY A 437 21.13 22.27 -25.60
C GLY A 437 21.93 21.34 -24.68
N ALA A 438 21.38 20.17 -24.36
CA ALA A 438 22.05 19.18 -23.53
C ALA A 438 21.71 17.73 -23.91
N VAL A 439 22.65 16.82 -23.61
CA VAL A 439 22.50 15.37 -23.83
C VAL A 439 22.82 14.62 -22.54
N SER A 440 21.89 13.80 -22.08
CA SER A 440 22.09 12.87 -20.96
C SER A 440 22.62 11.53 -21.48
N GLY A 441 23.72 11.06 -20.97
CA GLY A 441 24.21 9.70 -21.23
C GLY A 441 23.58 8.66 -20.30
N ASN A 442 23.99 7.40 -20.45
CA ASN A 442 23.52 6.24 -19.70
C ASN A 442 24.58 5.80 -18.69
N THR A 443 24.31 6.05 -17.42
CA THR A 443 25.20 5.69 -16.31
C THR A 443 24.94 4.26 -15.84
N LYS A 444 25.99 3.48 -15.67
CA LYS A 444 25.98 2.09 -15.19
C LYS A 444 26.75 1.98 -13.86
N VAL A 445 26.30 1.08 -13.00
CA VAL A 445 27.02 0.77 -11.76
C VAL A 445 28.20 -0.17 -12.05
N ALA A 446 29.39 0.17 -11.60
CA ALA A 446 30.61 -0.61 -11.79
C ALA A 446 30.76 -1.71 -10.72
N ASN A 447 30.55 -1.39 -9.45
CA ASN A 447 30.69 -2.29 -8.32
C ASN A 447 29.37 -3.08 -8.03
N ARG A 448 29.04 -4.03 -8.92
CA ARG A 448 27.78 -4.80 -8.89
C ARG A 448 27.80 -6.00 -7.93
N ARG A 449 28.92 -6.25 -7.21
CA ARG A 449 29.05 -7.40 -6.32
C ARG A 449 28.21 -7.23 -5.06
N GLY A 450 27.66 -8.36 -4.57
CA GLY A 450 26.83 -8.41 -3.37
C GLY A 450 25.41 -7.87 -3.59
N LEU A 451 24.57 -7.95 -2.54
CA LEU A 451 23.15 -7.56 -2.59
C LEU A 451 22.98 -6.06 -2.88
N LEU A 452 23.73 -5.22 -2.17
CA LEU A 452 23.61 -3.78 -2.26
C LEU A 452 24.00 -3.24 -3.65
N GLY A 453 25.11 -3.76 -4.24
CA GLY A 453 25.51 -3.41 -5.60
C GLY A 453 24.51 -3.91 -6.64
N GLY A 454 23.97 -5.13 -6.47
CA GLY A 454 22.96 -5.69 -7.33
C GLY A 454 21.63 -4.91 -7.31
N TRP A 455 21.17 -4.48 -6.14
CA TRP A 455 19.96 -3.65 -6.01
C TRP A 455 20.12 -2.28 -6.66
N GLN A 456 21.26 -1.63 -6.45
CA GLN A 456 21.56 -0.35 -7.11
C GLN A 456 21.68 -0.50 -8.64
N HIS A 457 22.26 -1.61 -9.12
CA HIS A 457 22.27 -1.90 -10.55
C HIS A 457 20.85 -2.04 -11.13
N LEU A 458 19.96 -2.79 -10.45
CA LEU A 458 18.56 -2.88 -10.88
C LEU A 458 17.86 -1.51 -10.85
N GLU A 459 18.10 -0.69 -9.82
CA GLU A 459 17.56 0.67 -9.73
C GLU A 459 17.98 1.53 -10.93
N TYR A 460 19.26 1.49 -11.32
CA TYR A 460 19.77 2.26 -12.46
C TYR A 460 19.17 1.80 -13.79
N VAL A 461 19.03 0.48 -13.97
CA VAL A 461 18.50 -0.06 -15.22
C VAL A 461 16.98 0.10 -15.30
N MET A 462 16.25 -0.20 -14.22
CA MET A 462 14.79 -0.15 -14.20
C MET A 462 14.24 1.27 -14.07
N GLY A 463 14.76 2.03 -13.11
CA GLY A 463 14.31 3.38 -12.80
C GLY A 463 14.85 4.40 -13.78
N PHE A 464 16.16 4.65 -13.74
CA PHE A 464 16.71 5.79 -14.47
C PHE A 464 16.64 5.65 -16.00
N ASN A 465 16.83 4.45 -16.55
CA ASN A 465 16.81 4.27 -18.00
C ASN A 465 15.38 4.33 -18.58
N LEU A 466 14.41 3.65 -17.96
CA LEU A 466 13.03 3.69 -18.44
C LEU A 466 12.42 5.09 -18.31
N ASP A 467 12.61 5.75 -17.16
CA ASP A 467 12.13 7.11 -16.93
C ASP A 467 12.77 8.12 -17.89
N ARG A 468 14.10 8.01 -18.16
CA ARG A 468 14.76 8.89 -19.14
C ARG A 468 14.21 8.74 -20.56
N ARG A 469 13.87 7.51 -20.99
CA ARG A 469 13.23 7.28 -22.29
C ARG A 469 11.84 7.89 -22.37
N LEU A 470 11.07 7.80 -21.30
CA LEU A 470 9.76 8.46 -21.19
C LEU A 470 9.95 9.99 -21.29
N PHE A 471 10.81 10.56 -20.47
CA PHE A 471 11.04 12.01 -20.45
C PHE A 471 11.65 12.54 -21.75
N ASP A 472 12.53 11.78 -22.43
CA ASP A 472 13.05 12.15 -23.75
C ASP A 472 11.93 12.25 -24.79
N MET A 473 11.03 11.27 -24.80
CA MET A 473 9.87 11.29 -25.71
C MET A 473 8.91 12.44 -25.41
N LEU A 474 8.82 12.88 -24.17
CA LEU A 474 8.05 14.05 -23.75
C LEU A 474 8.81 15.36 -23.93
N GLY A 475 10.14 15.32 -24.16
CA GLY A 475 11.02 16.49 -24.22
C GLY A 475 11.17 17.20 -22.86
N THR A 476 11.19 16.46 -21.75
CA THR A 476 11.12 16.99 -20.38
C THR A 476 12.06 16.28 -19.40
N ILE A 477 13.26 15.90 -19.83
CA ILE A 477 14.24 15.20 -18.98
C ILE A 477 14.55 16.06 -17.74
N PRO A 478 14.31 15.55 -16.50
CA PRO A 478 14.53 16.35 -15.29
C PRO A 478 15.99 16.49 -14.89
N THR A 479 16.84 15.51 -15.25
CA THR A 479 18.21 15.43 -14.77
C THR A 479 19.14 14.86 -15.84
N VAL A 480 20.15 15.60 -16.20
CA VAL A 480 21.37 15.10 -16.86
C VAL A 480 22.35 14.78 -15.73
N PRO A 481 22.68 13.49 -15.47
CA PRO A 481 23.48 13.16 -14.29
C PRO A 481 24.88 13.73 -14.39
N GLY A 482 25.44 14.19 -13.26
CA GLY A 482 26.80 14.71 -13.18
C GLY A 482 27.87 13.73 -13.68
N ALA A 483 27.58 12.43 -13.66
CA ALA A 483 28.48 11.38 -14.14
C ALA A 483 28.70 11.43 -15.68
N ILE A 484 27.69 11.89 -16.46
CA ILE A 484 27.82 11.95 -17.93
C ILE A 484 26.78 12.89 -18.55
N GLY A 485 27.21 14.06 -18.96
CA GLY A 485 26.37 15.03 -19.64
C GLY A 485 27.17 15.84 -20.65
N ALA A 486 26.58 16.06 -21.84
CA ALA A 486 27.17 17.04 -22.82
C ALA A 486 26.22 18.22 -22.94
N PHE A 487 26.81 19.39 -23.03
CA PHE A 487 26.10 20.68 -23.04
C PHE A 487 26.66 21.59 -24.14
N ARG A 488 25.77 22.33 -24.75
CA ARG A 488 26.16 23.45 -25.62
C ARG A 488 26.46 24.67 -24.75
N ARG A 489 27.62 25.32 -24.90
CA ARG A 489 28.01 26.48 -24.09
C ARG A 489 26.95 27.56 -24.09
N VAL A 490 26.46 27.95 -25.27
CA VAL A 490 25.39 28.96 -25.37
C VAL A 490 24.12 28.59 -24.63
N ALA A 491 23.81 27.29 -24.44
CA ALA A 491 22.68 26.86 -23.66
C ALA A 491 22.93 26.99 -22.15
N LEU A 492 24.17 26.73 -21.69
CA LEU A 492 24.56 26.98 -20.30
C LEU A 492 24.57 28.49 -19.99
N ASP A 493 25.09 29.29 -20.87
CA ASP A 493 25.14 30.77 -20.74
C ASP A 493 23.71 31.34 -20.68
N TRP A 494 22.78 30.79 -21.50
CA TRP A 494 21.36 31.18 -21.52
C TRP A 494 20.68 31.03 -20.17
N VAL A 495 20.98 29.99 -19.42
CA VAL A 495 20.38 29.71 -18.11
C VAL A 495 21.17 30.26 -16.93
N GLY A 496 22.28 30.97 -17.19
CA GLY A 496 23.13 31.60 -16.17
C GLY A 496 24.14 30.64 -15.51
N GLY A 497 24.45 29.51 -16.17
CA GLY A 497 25.45 28.56 -15.69
C GLY A 497 24.94 27.63 -14.59
N ILE A 498 25.85 27.18 -13.72
CA ILE A 498 25.55 26.23 -12.64
C ILE A 498 25.19 26.98 -11.35
N SER A 499 24.01 26.73 -10.83
CA SER A 499 23.52 27.35 -9.59
C SER A 499 24.01 26.59 -8.35
N THR A 500 24.15 27.30 -7.23
CA THR A 500 24.44 26.75 -5.89
C THR A 500 23.21 26.69 -5.00
N ASP A 501 22.01 26.97 -5.52
CA ASP A 501 20.76 27.09 -4.75
C ASP A 501 20.22 25.76 -4.25
N THR A 502 20.62 24.65 -4.88
CA THR A 502 20.11 23.31 -4.57
C THR A 502 21.25 22.32 -4.33
N LEU A 503 20.96 21.23 -3.58
CA LEU A 503 21.92 20.13 -3.38
C LEU A 503 22.03 19.18 -4.58
N ALA A 504 21.24 19.39 -5.64
CA ALA A 504 21.29 18.67 -6.90
C ALA A 504 21.44 19.67 -8.05
N GLU A 505 22.64 20.19 -8.20
CA GLU A 505 23.04 21.21 -9.18
C GLU A 505 22.76 20.76 -10.62
N ASP A 506 22.94 19.47 -10.90
CA ASP A 506 22.69 18.83 -12.19
C ASP A 506 21.20 18.80 -12.54
N THR A 507 20.35 18.50 -11.57
CA THR A 507 18.90 18.50 -11.70
C THR A 507 18.38 19.93 -11.90
N ASP A 508 18.83 20.89 -11.10
CA ASP A 508 18.43 22.29 -11.22
C ASP A 508 18.83 22.89 -12.58
N LEU A 509 20.07 22.64 -13.01
CA LEU A 509 20.57 23.04 -14.34
C LEU A 509 19.69 22.45 -15.45
N THR A 510 19.40 21.15 -15.38
CA THR A 510 18.60 20.46 -16.39
C THR A 510 17.17 21.00 -16.46
N MET A 511 16.54 21.22 -15.29
CA MET A 511 15.19 21.80 -15.21
C MET A 511 15.16 23.23 -15.77
N SER A 512 16.21 24.03 -15.55
CA SER A 512 16.38 25.38 -16.15
C SER A 512 16.45 25.29 -17.67
N LEU A 513 17.22 24.36 -18.23
CA LEU A 513 17.29 24.11 -19.67
C LEU A 513 15.95 23.66 -20.26
N CYS A 514 15.21 22.76 -19.59
CA CYS A 514 13.89 22.32 -20.04
C CYS A 514 12.84 23.45 -20.04
N ARG A 515 13.03 24.51 -19.24
CA ARG A 515 12.17 25.70 -19.22
C ARG A 515 12.56 26.77 -20.24
N SER A 516 13.71 26.61 -20.88
CA SER A 516 14.25 27.49 -21.92
C SER A 516 13.97 26.94 -23.32
N PRO A 517 14.31 27.62 -24.41
CA PRO A 517 14.11 27.14 -25.78
C PRO A 517 14.89 25.87 -26.15
N TRP A 518 15.71 25.36 -25.26
CA TRP A 518 16.62 24.24 -25.52
C TRP A 518 15.96 22.89 -25.22
N ARG A 519 16.21 21.89 -26.07
CA ARG A 519 15.85 20.51 -25.81
C ARG A 519 16.96 19.79 -25.05
N VAL A 520 16.57 18.97 -24.09
CA VAL A 520 17.43 17.99 -23.44
C VAL A 520 17.04 16.60 -23.98
N VAL A 521 18.02 15.82 -24.44
CA VAL A 521 17.80 14.50 -25.08
C VAL A 521 18.58 13.39 -24.40
N TYR A 522 18.15 12.14 -24.56
CA TYR A 522 18.81 10.97 -23.99
C TYR A 522 19.56 10.16 -25.04
N ALA A 523 20.84 9.91 -24.78
CA ALA A 523 21.72 9.07 -25.59
C ALA A 523 21.95 7.72 -24.88
N PRO A 524 21.12 6.68 -25.10
CA PRO A 524 21.21 5.42 -24.36
C PRO A 524 22.49 4.63 -24.64
N ASP A 525 23.10 4.85 -25.78
CA ASP A 525 24.32 4.16 -26.23
C ASP A 525 25.61 4.86 -25.72
N ALA A 526 25.51 6.08 -25.16
CA ALA A 526 26.59 6.77 -24.49
C ALA A 526 26.77 6.23 -23.07
N LEU A 527 27.58 5.18 -22.90
CA LEU A 527 27.73 4.45 -21.66
C LEU A 527 28.86 4.98 -20.79
N ALA A 528 28.58 5.20 -19.52
CA ALA A 528 29.58 5.53 -18.50
C ALA A 528 29.40 4.65 -17.26
N TRP A 529 30.50 4.30 -16.62
CA TRP A 529 30.53 3.48 -15.41
C TRP A 529 30.94 4.33 -14.22
N THR A 530 30.17 4.25 -13.12
CA THR A 530 30.46 4.99 -11.88
C THR A 530 30.40 4.06 -10.68
N GLU A 531 31.09 4.41 -9.60
CA GLU A 531 31.00 3.67 -8.34
C GLU A 531 29.73 4.02 -7.58
N ALA A 532 28.94 2.99 -7.24
CA ALA A 532 27.80 3.12 -6.34
C ALA A 532 28.22 2.92 -4.88
N PRO A 533 27.49 3.48 -3.91
CA PRO A 533 27.72 3.27 -2.48
C PRO A 533 27.88 1.81 -2.11
N SER A 534 28.93 1.49 -1.34
CA SER A 534 29.24 0.14 -0.89
C SER A 534 28.67 -0.21 0.49
N THR A 535 28.21 0.78 1.27
CA THR A 535 27.60 0.61 2.59
C THR A 535 26.23 1.29 2.67
N LEU A 536 25.35 0.78 3.57
CA LEU A 536 24.03 1.36 3.78
C LEU A 536 24.09 2.84 4.21
N GLY A 537 25.04 3.22 5.05
CA GLY A 537 25.19 4.60 5.48
C GLY A 537 25.61 5.55 4.33
N GLN A 538 26.45 5.09 3.39
CA GLN A 538 26.79 5.85 2.18
C GLN A 538 25.60 5.94 1.22
N LEU A 539 24.86 4.83 1.04
CA LEU A 539 23.63 4.80 0.24
C LEU A 539 22.61 5.80 0.78
N TRP A 540 22.35 5.77 2.09
CA TRP A 540 21.41 6.67 2.74
C TRP A 540 21.77 8.14 2.48
N ARG A 541 23.02 8.54 2.74
CA ARG A 541 23.48 9.92 2.51
C ARG A 541 23.35 10.34 1.05
N GLN A 542 23.71 9.47 0.10
CA GLN A 542 23.57 9.75 -1.32
C GLN A 542 22.11 9.92 -1.76
N ARG A 543 21.24 8.97 -1.38
CA ARG A 543 19.84 9.01 -1.76
C ARG A 543 19.08 10.15 -1.09
N TYR A 544 19.42 10.46 0.17
CA TYR A 544 18.88 11.63 0.85
C TYR A 544 19.24 12.92 0.13
N ARG A 545 20.51 13.11 -0.27
CA ARG A 545 20.95 14.26 -1.04
C ARG A 545 20.19 14.37 -2.38
N TRP A 546 20.03 13.28 -3.10
CA TRP A 546 19.30 13.26 -4.36
C TRP A 546 17.81 13.57 -4.17
N SER A 547 17.17 12.92 -3.22
CA SER A 547 15.74 13.13 -2.94
C SER A 547 15.46 14.58 -2.50
N TYR A 548 16.21 15.06 -1.52
CA TYR A 548 16.05 16.42 -1.01
C TYR A 548 16.42 17.49 -2.05
N GLY A 549 17.55 17.34 -2.75
CA GLY A 549 17.96 18.27 -3.80
C GLY A 549 16.98 18.31 -4.98
N THR A 550 16.43 17.15 -5.39
CA THR A 550 15.37 17.11 -6.41
C THR A 550 14.11 17.86 -5.95
N MET A 551 13.70 17.70 -4.68
CA MET A 551 12.56 18.46 -4.13
C MET A 551 12.82 19.96 -4.08
N GLN A 552 14.05 20.38 -3.74
CA GLN A 552 14.45 21.80 -3.81
C GLN A 552 14.33 22.34 -5.24
N ALA A 553 14.84 21.59 -6.24
CA ALA A 553 14.73 21.96 -7.64
C ALA A 553 13.26 22.01 -8.11
N MET A 554 12.46 21.02 -7.74
CA MET A 554 11.00 21.01 -8.04
C MET A 554 10.32 22.26 -7.45
N TRP A 555 10.63 22.61 -6.21
CA TRP A 555 10.08 23.79 -5.56
C TRP A 555 10.52 25.10 -6.24
N LYS A 556 11.79 25.21 -6.60
CA LYS A 556 12.35 26.35 -7.36
C LYS A 556 11.62 26.53 -8.69
N HIS A 557 11.36 25.44 -9.41
CA HIS A 557 10.74 25.45 -10.72
C HIS A 557 9.20 25.26 -10.71
N ARG A 558 8.52 25.25 -9.55
CA ARG A 558 7.09 24.92 -9.42
C ARG A 558 6.15 25.79 -10.27
N ARG A 559 6.50 27.05 -10.52
CA ARG A 559 5.69 27.94 -11.35
C ARG A 559 5.53 27.47 -12.79
N SER A 560 6.44 26.63 -13.29
CA SER A 560 6.32 26.06 -14.63
C SER A 560 5.04 25.25 -14.87
N VAL A 561 4.38 24.75 -13.82
CA VAL A 561 3.11 24.01 -13.94
C VAL A 561 1.99 24.87 -14.56
N ILE A 562 1.97 26.16 -14.24
CA ILE A 562 0.97 27.12 -14.70
C ILE A 562 1.42 27.95 -15.89
N GLU A 563 2.68 27.87 -16.29
CA GLU A 563 3.24 28.60 -17.43
C GLU A 563 2.76 27.99 -18.77
N SER A 564 2.91 28.73 -19.86
CA SER A 564 2.63 28.29 -21.22
C SER A 564 3.88 27.80 -21.95
N GLY A 565 3.71 27.26 -23.14
CA GLY A 565 4.80 26.83 -24.01
C GLY A 565 5.60 25.64 -23.44
N GLN A 566 6.92 25.66 -23.70
CA GLN A 566 7.84 24.58 -23.32
C GLN A 566 7.97 24.47 -21.80
N SER A 567 8.08 25.59 -21.09
CA SER A 567 8.12 25.60 -19.62
C SER A 567 6.89 24.97 -19.01
N GLY A 568 5.69 25.33 -19.48
CA GLY A 568 4.43 24.74 -19.01
C GLY A 568 4.31 23.25 -19.34
N ARG A 569 4.82 22.83 -20.50
CA ARG A 569 4.89 21.41 -20.85
C ARG A 569 5.80 20.64 -19.86
N PHE A 570 6.98 21.19 -19.56
CA PHE A 570 7.88 20.62 -18.55
C PHE A 570 7.18 20.52 -17.19
N GLY A 571 6.57 21.61 -16.71
CA GLY A 571 5.89 21.62 -15.41
C GLY A 571 4.77 20.58 -15.31
N ARG A 572 3.84 20.59 -16.26
CA ARG A 572 2.67 19.68 -16.23
C ARG A 572 3.01 18.21 -16.38
N TYR A 573 3.99 17.86 -17.20
CA TYR A 573 4.35 16.43 -17.38
C TYR A 573 5.43 15.96 -16.43
N CYS A 574 6.54 16.69 -16.30
CA CYS A 574 7.69 16.26 -15.52
C CYS A 574 7.50 16.49 -14.03
N LEU A 575 7.20 17.73 -13.60
CA LEU A 575 7.06 17.98 -12.15
C LEU A 575 5.87 17.23 -11.54
N THR A 576 4.74 17.11 -12.26
CA THR A 576 3.60 16.31 -11.80
C THR A 576 3.97 14.84 -11.67
N TYR A 577 4.70 14.28 -12.63
CA TYR A 577 5.17 12.89 -12.56
C TYR A 577 6.11 12.69 -11.37
N LEU A 578 7.10 13.59 -11.17
CA LEU A 578 8.02 13.51 -10.04
C LEU A 578 7.28 13.65 -8.70
N ALA A 579 6.35 14.61 -8.59
CA ALA A 579 5.55 14.79 -7.38
C ALA A 579 4.73 13.55 -7.05
N LEU A 580 4.10 12.93 -8.05
CA LEU A 580 3.24 11.75 -7.86
C LEU A 580 4.08 10.50 -7.55
N PHE A 581 5.06 10.18 -8.40
CA PHE A 581 5.75 8.88 -8.36
C PHE A 581 7.04 8.86 -7.53
N HIS A 582 7.69 10.02 -7.32
CA HIS A 582 8.92 10.09 -6.54
C HIS A 582 8.76 10.73 -5.15
N VAL A 583 7.59 11.37 -4.87
CA VAL A 583 7.30 11.94 -3.55
C VAL A 583 6.05 11.32 -2.95
N LEU A 584 4.87 11.49 -3.57
CA LEU A 584 3.58 11.11 -2.96
C LEU A 584 3.44 9.60 -2.77
N LEU A 585 3.67 8.79 -3.80
CA LEU A 585 3.55 7.33 -3.70
C LEU A 585 4.55 6.73 -2.70
N PRO A 586 5.84 7.12 -2.64
CA PRO A 586 6.74 6.67 -1.58
C PRO A 586 6.31 7.07 -0.17
N LEU A 587 5.65 8.21 0.03
CA LEU A 587 5.11 8.60 1.34
C LEU A 587 3.93 7.72 1.79
N ILE A 588 3.12 7.25 0.84
CA ILE A 588 1.97 6.39 1.11
C ILE A 588 2.38 4.92 1.26
N ALA A 589 3.49 4.52 0.67
CA ALA A 589 3.90 3.12 0.59
C ALA A 589 4.05 2.42 1.95
N PRO A 590 4.58 3.03 3.05
CA PRO A 590 4.60 2.40 4.37
C PRO A 590 3.21 2.04 4.88
N VAL A 591 2.21 2.87 4.56
CA VAL A 591 0.80 2.62 4.95
C VAL A 591 0.28 1.37 4.23
N VAL A 592 0.59 1.22 2.94
CA VAL A 592 0.25 0.03 2.15
C VAL A 592 0.91 -1.23 2.71
N ASP A 593 2.18 -1.13 3.15
CA ASP A 593 2.90 -2.26 3.71
C ASP A 593 2.31 -2.68 5.08
N VAL A 594 1.99 -1.71 5.96
CA VAL A 594 1.30 -1.98 7.23
C VAL A 594 -0.06 -2.64 6.99
N PHE A 595 -0.84 -2.13 6.02
CA PHE A 595 -2.12 -2.74 5.67
C PHE A 595 -1.98 -4.15 5.07
N SER A 596 -0.90 -4.41 4.32
CA SER A 596 -0.61 -5.75 3.81
C SER A 596 -0.27 -6.73 4.94
N VAL A 597 0.49 -6.31 5.95
CA VAL A 597 0.76 -7.13 7.15
C VAL A 597 -0.54 -7.39 7.93
N TYR A 598 -1.35 -6.35 8.14
CA TYR A 598 -2.67 -6.49 8.74
C TYR A 598 -3.53 -7.52 7.98
N GLY A 599 -3.55 -7.42 6.64
CA GLY A 599 -4.30 -8.32 5.79
C GLY A 599 -3.81 -9.78 5.82
N LEU A 600 -2.51 -10.01 6.02
CA LEU A 600 -1.96 -11.36 6.20
C LEU A 600 -2.37 -12.00 7.54
N VAL A 601 -2.53 -11.18 8.58
CA VAL A 601 -2.83 -11.66 9.94
C VAL A 601 -4.33 -11.79 10.18
N PHE A 602 -5.12 -10.81 9.73
CA PHE A 602 -6.54 -10.66 10.11
C PHE A 602 -7.54 -10.83 8.97
N LEU A 603 -7.07 -10.79 7.70
CA LEU A 603 -7.95 -10.99 6.55
C LEU A 603 -7.64 -12.33 5.88
N ASN A 604 -7.75 -12.39 4.56
CA ASN A 604 -7.46 -13.60 3.81
C ASN A 604 -5.99 -13.63 3.35
N PRO A 605 -5.10 -14.43 3.98
CA PRO A 605 -3.67 -14.44 3.68
C PRO A 605 -3.37 -14.84 2.23
N VAL A 606 -4.20 -15.71 1.63
CA VAL A 606 -4.02 -16.15 0.25
C VAL A 606 -4.26 -15.01 -0.72
N LYS A 607 -5.34 -14.22 -0.51
CA LYS A 607 -5.62 -13.04 -1.36
C LYS A 607 -4.51 -12.00 -1.26
N VAL A 608 -4.01 -11.74 -0.06
CA VAL A 608 -2.90 -10.79 0.16
C VAL A 608 -1.61 -11.28 -0.48
N ALA A 609 -1.29 -12.56 -0.34
CA ALA A 609 -0.11 -13.16 -0.98
C ALA A 609 -0.21 -13.11 -2.52
N LEU A 610 -1.38 -13.43 -3.10
CA LEU A 610 -1.63 -13.33 -4.54
C LEU A 610 -1.50 -11.89 -5.05
N PHE A 611 -2.00 -10.93 -4.30
CA PHE A 611 -1.84 -9.51 -4.62
C PHE A 611 -0.37 -9.11 -4.66
N TRP A 612 0.42 -9.47 -3.63
CA TRP A 612 1.86 -9.19 -3.56
C TRP A 612 2.65 -9.88 -4.67
N LEU A 613 2.35 -11.15 -4.97
CA LEU A 613 2.97 -11.90 -6.06
C LEU A 613 2.65 -11.28 -7.42
N SER A 614 1.40 -10.86 -7.65
CA SER A 614 0.99 -10.20 -8.89
C SER A 614 1.73 -8.88 -9.08
N PHE A 615 1.87 -8.08 -8.03
CA PHE A 615 2.62 -6.84 -8.06
C PHE A 615 4.11 -7.09 -8.37
N THR A 616 4.72 -8.10 -7.72
CA THR A 616 6.11 -8.50 -7.97
C THR A 616 6.31 -8.98 -9.40
N ALA A 617 5.35 -9.74 -9.96
CA ALA A 617 5.39 -10.20 -11.35
C ALA A 617 5.34 -9.02 -12.34
N ILE A 618 4.50 -8.02 -12.11
CA ILE A 618 4.44 -6.80 -12.92
C ILE A 618 5.78 -6.06 -12.90
N GLN A 619 6.40 -5.93 -11.73
CA GLN A 619 7.72 -5.32 -11.59
C GLN A 619 8.81 -6.16 -12.29
N ALA A 620 8.74 -7.48 -12.20
CA ALA A 620 9.67 -8.38 -12.89
C ALA A 620 9.54 -8.30 -14.42
N LEU A 621 8.33 -8.14 -14.94
CA LEU A 621 8.10 -7.92 -16.39
C LEU A 621 8.71 -6.59 -16.84
N ALA A 622 8.49 -5.50 -16.07
CA ALA A 622 9.08 -4.20 -16.36
C ALA A 622 10.62 -4.25 -16.28
N GLY A 623 11.16 -4.89 -15.25
CA GLY A 623 12.59 -5.08 -15.06
C GLY A 623 13.23 -5.94 -16.15
N GLY A 624 12.58 -7.03 -16.53
CA GLY A 624 13.04 -7.89 -17.64
C GLY A 624 13.06 -7.15 -18.98
N TYR A 625 12.06 -6.29 -19.21
CA TYR A 625 12.05 -5.44 -20.39
C TYR A 625 13.17 -4.40 -20.35
N ALA A 626 13.40 -3.74 -19.19
CA ALA A 626 14.47 -2.75 -19.02
C ALA A 626 15.85 -3.36 -19.22
N LEU A 627 16.12 -4.53 -18.61
CA LEU A 627 17.39 -5.27 -18.78
C LEU A 627 17.64 -5.63 -20.25
N ARG A 628 16.62 -6.14 -20.97
CA ARG A 628 16.73 -6.44 -22.41
C ARG A 628 16.99 -5.19 -23.26
N LEU A 629 16.44 -4.05 -22.89
CA LEU A 629 16.72 -2.78 -23.61
C LEU A 629 18.17 -2.34 -23.48
N ASP A 630 18.79 -2.64 -22.34
CA ASP A 630 20.16 -2.27 -22.01
C ASP A 630 21.21 -3.36 -22.34
N GLY A 631 20.77 -4.50 -22.93
CA GLY A 631 21.66 -5.63 -23.22
C GLY A 631 22.15 -6.39 -21.99
N GLU A 632 21.49 -6.21 -20.84
CA GLU A 632 21.87 -6.80 -19.55
C GLU A 632 21.27 -8.20 -19.36
N ARG A 633 21.89 -9.02 -18.50
CA ARG A 633 21.44 -10.39 -18.22
C ARG A 633 20.22 -10.40 -17.29
N LEU A 634 19.21 -11.22 -17.59
CA LEU A 634 17.98 -11.32 -16.79
C LEU A 634 18.18 -11.94 -15.39
N ARG A 635 19.33 -12.60 -15.14
CA ARG A 635 19.61 -13.22 -13.85
C ARG A 635 19.54 -12.24 -12.66
N SER A 636 19.76 -10.94 -12.89
CA SER A 636 19.64 -9.93 -11.84
C SER A 636 18.23 -9.81 -11.27
N LEU A 637 17.20 -10.31 -11.98
CA LEU A 637 15.80 -10.25 -11.50
C LEU A 637 15.53 -11.09 -10.25
N TRP A 638 16.37 -12.08 -9.95
CA TRP A 638 16.20 -12.86 -8.71
C TRP A 638 16.37 -12.02 -7.44
N LEU A 639 17.04 -10.86 -7.53
CA LEU A 639 17.19 -9.90 -6.43
C LEU A 639 15.93 -9.07 -6.19
N LEU A 640 14.98 -9.06 -7.14
CA LEU A 640 13.82 -8.18 -7.11
C LEU A 640 12.88 -8.43 -5.92
N PRO A 641 12.51 -9.68 -5.56
CA PRO A 641 11.64 -9.90 -4.40
C PRO A 641 12.22 -9.32 -3.11
N LEU A 642 13.51 -9.56 -2.85
CA LEU A 642 14.19 -9.03 -1.68
C LEU A 642 14.39 -7.50 -1.75
N GLN A 643 14.58 -6.96 -2.96
CA GLN A 643 14.60 -5.52 -3.19
C GLN A 643 13.27 -4.86 -2.78
N GLN A 644 12.14 -5.50 -3.09
CA GLN A 644 10.81 -5.00 -2.73
C GLN A 644 10.56 -4.99 -1.22
N VAL A 645 11.15 -5.92 -0.47
CA VAL A 645 10.95 -6.02 0.98
C VAL A 645 11.94 -5.16 1.77
N VAL A 646 13.21 -5.06 1.34
CA VAL A 646 14.28 -4.40 2.11
C VAL A 646 14.67 -3.06 1.51
N TYR A 647 15.10 -3.04 0.25
CA TYR A 647 15.66 -1.82 -0.38
C TYR A 647 14.60 -0.74 -0.55
N ARG A 648 13.40 -1.12 -0.92
CA ARG A 648 12.26 -0.21 -1.05
C ARG A 648 11.95 0.50 0.26
N GLN A 649 12.03 -0.19 1.41
CA GLN A 649 11.79 0.41 2.73
C GLN A 649 12.83 1.51 3.04
N LEU A 650 14.11 1.26 2.71
CA LEU A 650 15.14 2.28 2.87
C LEU A 650 14.84 3.53 2.03
N MET A 651 14.36 3.36 0.80
CA MET A 651 14.03 4.48 -0.08
C MET A 651 12.83 5.29 0.44
N TYR A 652 11.82 4.65 1.03
CA TYR A 652 10.70 5.37 1.68
C TYR A 652 11.17 6.22 2.85
N LEU A 653 11.98 5.66 3.72
CA LEU A 653 12.51 6.37 4.88
C LEU A 653 13.35 7.58 4.45
N VAL A 654 14.15 7.44 3.38
CA VAL A 654 14.89 8.55 2.78
C VAL A 654 13.93 9.65 2.29
N THR A 655 12.86 9.28 1.60
CA THR A 655 11.89 10.25 1.08
C THR A 655 11.14 10.94 2.22
N ILE A 656 10.70 10.19 3.25
CA ILE A 656 10.04 10.73 4.45
C ILE A 656 10.97 11.72 5.16
N GLN A 657 12.22 11.35 5.40
CA GLN A 657 13.21 12.24 6.00
C GLN A 657 13.40 13.51 5.16
N SER A 658 13.49 13.38 3.83
CA SER A 658 13.67 14.50 2.93
C SER A 658 12.48 15.48 2.98
N VAL A 659 11.26 14.95 3.02
CA VAL A 659 10.04 15.77 3.15
C VAL A 659 9.98 16.46 4.51
N ILE A 660 10.26 15.74 5.60
CA ILE A 660 10.30 16.34 6.95
C ILE A 660 11.34 17.47 7.00
N THR A 661 12.54 17.24 6.45
CA THR A 661 13.59 18.26 6.39
C THR A 661 13.16 19.47 5.57
N ALA A 662 12.49 19.26 4.44
CA ALA A 662 11.97 20.34 3.61
C ALA A 662 10.90 21.18 4.34
N LEU A 663 10.02 20.55 5.10
CA LEU A 663 9.00 21.22 5.91
C LEU A 663 9.59 22.00 7.09
N LEU A 664 10.64 21.46 7.71
CA LEU A 664 11.34 22.13 8.83
C LEU A 664 12.29 23.25 8.40
N GLY A 665 12.54 23.41 7.09
CA GLY A 665 13.38 24.48 6.54
C GLY A 665 14.86 24.43 6.92
N THR A 666 15.38 23.26 7.37
CA THR A 666 16.77 23.13 7.79
C THR A 666 17.73 23.12 6.59
N ARG A 667 18.76 23.98 6.64
CA ARG A 667 19.82 24.01 5.60
C ARG A 667 20.81 22.87 5.83
N GLN A 668 21.01 22.02 4.82
CA GLN A 668 21.97 20.90 4.85
C GLN A 668 23.24 21.30 4.08
N ARG A 669 24.40 20.80 4.57
CA ARG A 669 25.70 20.96 3.90
C ARG A 669 26.03 19.73 3.05
N TRP A 670 26.79 19.96 1.97
CA TRP A 670 27.28 18.91 1.08
C TRP A 670 28.21 17.94 1.84
N GLN A 671 28.00 16.62 1.69
CA GLN A 671 28.80 15.58 2.36
C GLN A 671 29.47 14.68 1.32
N VAL A 672 30.79 14.47 1.48
CA VAL A 672 31.60 13.62 0.60
C VAL A 672 31.41 12.15 0.91
N ILE A 673 31.34 11.31 -0.15
CA ILE A 673 31.27 9.84 -0.04
C ILE A 673 32.69 9.30 -0.27
N ARG A 674 33.21 8.47 0.65
CA ARG A 674 34.49 7.78 0.45
C ARG A 674 34.35 6.76 -0.71
N ARG A 675 35.27 6.82 -1.67
CA ARG A 675 35.35 5.88 -2.79
C ARG A 675 36.22 4.68 -2.42
N VAL A 676 35.91 3.52 -3.00
CA VAL A 676 36.63 2.26 -2.74
C VAL A 676 37.73 2.05 -3.78
N GLY A 677 37.70 2.78 -4.91
CA GLY A 677 38.74 2.69 -5.96
C GLY A 677 38.64 1.40 -6.77
N VAL A 678 37.44 0.93 -7.09
CA VAL A 678 37.19 -0.31 -7.85
C VAL A 678 37.92 -0.36 -9.17
N PHE A 679 38.29 0.79 -9.73
CA PHE A 679 39.01 0.91 -11.00
C PHE A 679 40.53 0.94 -10.87
N ALA A 680 41.10 1.02 -9.66
CA ALA A 680 42.55 1.07 -9.44
C ALA A 680 43.26 -0.24 -9.85
N ASP A 681 42.58 -1.38 -9.75
CA ASP A 681 43.11 -2.72 -10.06
C ASP A 681 42.68 -3.29 -11.42
N GLN A 682 41.85 -2.63 -12.18
CA GLN A 682 41.40 -3.13 -13.49
C GLN A 682 42.24 -2.50 -14.62
N ARG A 683 43.03 -3.31 -15.29
CA ARG A 683 43.53 -2.97 -16.63
C ARG A 683 42.33 -2.72 -17.53
N VAL A 684 42.06 -1.46 -17.80
CA VAL A 684 40.94 -0.98 -18.61
C VAL A 684 41.00 -1.65 -19.98
N GLY A 685 40.19 -2.64 -20.26
CA GLY A 685 40.05 -3.10 -21.63
C GLY A 685 39.58 -4.51 -21.91
N SER A 686 39.57 -5.46 -20.95
CA SER A 686 39.27 -6.85 -21.32
C SER A 686 38.06 -7.54 -20.68
N GLU A 687 37.45 -6.98 -19.65
CA GLU A 687 36.32 -7.65 -18.98
C GLU A 687 34.98 -6.90 -19.05
N ALA A 688 34.95 -5.62 -19.44
CA ALA A 688 33.68 -4.89 -19.60
C ALA A 688 32.77 -5.45 -20.73
N GLY A 689 33.31 -6.30 -21.60
CA GLY A 689 32.57 -6.98 -22.68
C GLY A 689 32.10 -8.39 -22.34
N ARG A 690 32.47 -8.95 -21.18
CA ARG A 690 32.15 -10.36 -20.80
C ARG A 690 31.35 -10.50 -19.49
N ALA A 691 30.94 -9.44 -18.81
CA ALA A 691 30.13 -9.51 -17.61
C ALA A 691 28.62 -9.38 -17.86
#